data_a1a5019bcf68f9b8f2d742f187accc88
#
_entry.id   a1a5019bcf68f9b8f2d742f187accc88
#
_cell.length_a   1.000
_cell.length_b   1.000
_cell.length_c   1.000
_cell.angle_alpha   90.00
_cell.angle_beta   90.00
_cell.angle_gamma   90.00
#
_symmetry.space_group_name_H-M   'P 1'
#
loop_
_entity.id
_entity.type
_entity.pdbx_description
1 polymer ?
#
loop_
_entity_poly.entity_id
_entity_poly.type
_entity_poly.pdbx_seq_one_letter_code
_entity_poly.pdbx_strand_id
1 'polypeptide(L)'
;MPTKRLSSSAAKQGRTSVSALAITVAAALGTLAMPAFSADAKPAAKEDTITVVGGSNTAQQESAWGPVGTYVAKRSATGTKTDTPIEKNPQSVSVVTREEMDMRQPDTVKGALAYAPGVFASRGSSSTYDAVAIRGFPATNTTQYLDGLRLLGDNYSEASIDPYFLERAELLRGPVSVLYGKSNPGGLVALVSKRPTTESLREIQFKMGTDNLFQTGFDFSDALDDQGIYSYRLTGLTKDSDAQQNMSKEKRYAIAPSFSWRPDDKTNFTLLANIQNDPYTGYYGWLPKQGTLIPLPSGGKLPTDFNEGEASNYMARKQRMIGYSFEHAFNDTWAVRQNLRYMQVDTDMKSIYGFGLSSPTTINRFYVQSKEHLNNFSVDTQAQAKVKTGQIDHTLLFGVDYSRMRNDINAIYGSASALSMTHPQYGNDAIEVGSYYNFLNRQEQTGLYVQEQGEWNQWLLTLGGRYDWAKTSAYNRDTSSTSQQTDRQLTWRGGLNYLFDNGVTPYFSYSESFEPNLGTTRGGSTFKPSIGKQYEAGVKYVPKDRPIVLTGALYQLTKNNNLTPDPSNAQFSVQSGEIRSRGVELEAKAALNANVNLIASYTYTDAKYTKDNTYQGKPTVEVPKHMASLWADYTFHETAVSGLTLGSGVRYVGSSSSFNSDNSAFKVPDYTLVDATIKYDLARFGLPGSSVGVNINNLFDKTYVSSCYRDYACYWGAERQVVATATFRF
;
A
#
# COMPACT_ATOMS: atom_id res chain seq x y z
N MET A 1 22.51 -2.71 67.36
CA MET A 1 21.82 -1.71 68.19
C MET A 1 22.40 -0.34 67.85
N PRO A 2 21.62 0.73 67.67
CA PRO A 2 20.15 0.82 67.67
C PRO A 2 19.56 1.40 66.40
N THR A 3 18.27 1.11 66.22
CA THR A 3 17.27 1.65 65.33
C THR A 3 17.06 3.17 65.45
N LYS A 4 16.86 3.84 64.29
CA LYS A 4 16.05 5.07 64.25
C LYS A 4 15.07 5.03 63.05
N ARG A 5 13.80 4.98 63.38
CA ARG A 5 12.70 5.29 62.49
C ARG A 5 12.72 6.80 62.17
N LEU A 6 12.42 7.16 60.95
CA LEU A 6 11.90 8.49 60.60
C LEU A 6 10.75 8.37 59.59
N SER A 7 9.79 9.14 59.89
CA SER A 7 8.40 9.25 59.45
C SER A 7 8.18 9.55 57.97
N SER A 8 7.03 9.04 57.49
CA SER A 8 6.37 9.36 56.23
C SER A 8 5.98 10.84 56.11
N SER A 9 6.30 11.47 55.02
CA SER A 9 5.54 12.63 54.53
C SER A 9 5.03 12.31 53.11
N ALA A 10 3.71 12.22 53.00
CA ALA A 10 2.97 12.02 51.78
C ALA A 10 3.02 13.28 50.93
N ALA A 11 3.67 13.24 49.78
CA ALA A 11 3.48 14.24 48.73
C ALA A 11 2.33 13.79 47.82
N LYS A 12 1.21 14.50 47.90
CA LYS A 12 0.11 14.46 46.96
C LYS A 12 0.63 14.99 45.59
N GLN A 13 0.86 14.14 44.64
CA GLN A 13 0.96 14.55 43.24
C GLN A 13 -0.41 14.47 42.60
N GLY A 14 -0.84 15.59 42.03
CA GLY A 14 -2.12 15.77 41.38
C GLY A 14 -2.25 14.86 40.14
N ARG A 15 -3.21 13.97 40.19
CA ARG A 15 -3.74 13.29 39.02
C ARG A 15 -4.60 14.27 38.24
N THR A 16 -4.07 14.93 37.25
CA THR A 16 -4.87 15.70 36.28
C THR A 16 -5.58 14.74 35.35
N SER A 17 -6.84 14.86 35.37
CA SER A 17 -7.91 14.07 34.78
C SER A 17 -7.93 14.03 33.23
N VAL A 18 -7.32 13.06 32.63
CA VAL A 18 -7.58 12.67 31.22
C VAL A 18 -8.91 11.88 31.12
N SER A 19 -9.38 11.30 32.22
CA SER A 19 -10.65 10.58 32.31
C SER A 19 -11.90 11.46 32.17
N ALA A 20 -11.81 12.76 32.44
CA ALA A 20 -12.97 13.64 32.39
C ALA A 20 -13.38 14.03 30.95
N LEU A 21 -12.43 14.10 30.03
CA LEU A 21 -12.73 14.45 28.63
C LEU A 21 -13.36 13.29 27.85
N ALA A 22 -12.93 12.05 28.10
CA ALA A 22 -13.51 10.85 27.48
C ALA A 22 -14.96 10.59 28.02
N ILE A 23 -15.19 10.85 29.28
CA ILE A 23 -16.53 10.71 29.89
C ILE A 23 -17.47 11.84 29.44
N THR A 24 -16.96 13.05 29.19
CA THR A 24 -17.77 14.17 28.69
C THR A 24 -18.21 13.98 27.23
N VAL A 25 -17.40 13.38 26.38
CA VAL A 25 -17.79 13.06 25.02
C VAL A 25 -18.80 11.91 24.97
N ALA A 26 -18.65 10.88 25.81
CA ALA A 26 -19.63 9.81 25.93
C ALA A 26 -20.98 10.29 26.57
N ALA A 27 -20.93 11.22 27.50
CA ALA A 27 -22.13 11.81 28.12
C ALA A 27 -22.86 12.78 27.16
N ALA A 28 -22.14 13.51 26.30
CA ALA A 28 -22.74 14.37 25.27
C ALA A 28 -23.47 13.56 24.18
N LEU A 29 -22.98 12.35 23.86
CA LEU A 29 -23.65 11.44 22.94
C LEU A 29 -24.85 10.71 23.57
N GLY A 30 -24.85 10.51 24.87
CA GLY A 30 -25.94 9.87 25.60
C GLY A 30 -27.19 10.79 25.87
N THR A 31 -27.04 12.09 25.74
CA THR A 31 -28.15 13.07 25.98
C THR A 31 -28.91 13.49 24.70
N LEU A 32 -28.50 12.99 23.50
CA LEU A 32 -29.17 13.27 22.23
C LEU A 32 -30.24 12.23 21.84
N ALA A 33 -30.57 11.28 22.71
CA ALA A 33 -31.72 10.40 22.56
C ALA A 33 -32.99 11.13 23.03
N MET A 34 -33.58 11.96 22.21
CA MET A 34 -34.89 12.58 22.41
C MET A 34 -35.90 12.04 21.38
N PRO A 35 -37.22 12.02 21.75
CA PRO A 35 -38.22 11.22 21.05
C PRO A 35 -38.57 11.77 19.66
N ALA A 36 -38.90 10.84 18.75
CA ALA A 36 -39.43 11.13 17.43
C ALA A 36 -40.76 11.93 17.52
N PHE A 37 -40.71 13.17 17.05
CA PHE A 37 -41.94 13.85 16.64
C PHE A 37 -42.25 13.49 15.20
N SER A 38 -43.36 12.83 14.96
CA SER A 38 -43.89 12.64 13.61
C SER A 38 -44.45 13.97 13.12
N ALA A 39 -43.85 14.54 12.10
CA ALA A 39 -44.46 15.58 11.28
C ALA A 39 -44.51 15.07 9.85
N ASP A 40 -45.69 15.10 9.25
CA ASP A 40 -45.95 14.75 7.85
C ASP A 40 -45.04 15.55 6.94
N ALA A 41 -44.08 14.87 6.31
CA ALA A 41 -43.19 15.45 5.34
C ALA A 41 -43.56 14.96 3.93
N LYS A 42 -43.72 15.90 2.99
CA LYS A 42 -43.75 15.67 1.56
C LYS A 42 -42.59 14.72 1.14
N PRO A 43 -42.81 13.87 0.14
CA PRO A 43 -41.73 12.99 -0.31
C PRO A 43 -40.59 13.81 -0.87
N ALA A 44 -39.49 13.88 -0.12
CA ALA A 44 -38.20 14.36 -0.61
C ALA A 44 -37.53 13.27 -1.46
N ALA A 45 -36.75 13.71 -2.44
CA ALA A 45 -36.05 12.85 -3.37
C ALA A 45 -35.25 11.76 -2.62
N LYS A 46 -35.36 10.52 -3.08
CA LYS A 46 -34.59 9.38 -2.60
C LYS A 46 -33.12 9.59 -2.92
N GLU A 47 -32.38 10.15 -1.99
CA GLU A 47 -30.92 10.08 -1.96
C GLU A 47 -30.49 9.60 -0.58
N ASP A 48 -29.59 8.63 -0.55
CA ASP A 48 -28.88 8.08 0.61
C ASP A 48 -29.56 6.97 1.43
N THR A 49 -30.04 5.94 0.78
CA THR A 49 -30.19 4.62 1.40
C THR A 49 -28.82 4.01 1.67
N ILE A 50 -28.64 3.32 2.81
CA ILE A 50 -27.50 2.39 2.98
C ILE A 50 -27.71 1.29 1.94
N THR A 51 -26.98 1.36 0.83
CA THR A 51 -27.06 0.35 -0.24
C THR A 51 -26.04 -0.73 0.05
N VAL A 52 -26.50 -1.90 0.44
CA VAL A 52 -25.68 -3.12 0.37
C VAL A 52 -25.56 -3.46 -1.10
N VAL A 53 -24.34 -3.52 -1.61
CA VAL A 53 -24.07 -3.70 -3.04
C VAL A 53 -24.55 -5.07 -3.51
N GLY A 54 -25.76 -5.08 -4.07
CA GLY A 54 -26.38 -6.21 -4.77
C GLY A 54 -26.63 -5.82 -6.22
N GLY A 55 -26.15 -6.63 -7.15
CA GLY A 55 -26.40 -6.39 -8.57
C GLY A 55 -27.89 -6.54 -8.92
N SER A 56 -28.51 -5.51 -9.46
CA SER A 56 -29.73 -5.59 -10.26
C SER A 56 -29.64 -4.59 -11.41
N ASN A 57 -30.25 -4.94 -12.55
CA ASN A 57 -30.26 -4.27 -13.85
C ASN A 57 -30.93 -2.87 -13.89
N THR A 58 -30.57 -1.99 -12.98
CA THR A 58 -30.73 -0.54 -13.10
C THR A 58 -29.34 0.03 -13.11
N ALA A 59 -29.06 1.08 -13.87
CA ALA A 59 -27.72 1.70 -13.99
C ALA A 59 -27.00 1.67 -12.63
N GLN A 60 -26.05 0.73 -12.49
CA GLN A 60 -25.44 0.40 -11.19
C GLN A 60 -24.77 1.67 -10.66
N GLN A 61 -25.23 2.14 -9.52
CA GLN A 61 -24.54 3.21 -8.81
C GLN A 61 -23.14 2.68 -8.44
N GLU A 62 -22.08 3.41 -8.82
CA GLU A 62 -20.70 3.05 -8.48
C GLU A 62 -20.56 2.79 -6.98
N SER A 63 -19.86 1.74 -6.61
CA SER A 63 -19.55 1.36 -5.23
C SER A 63 -18.05 1.42 -4.97
N ALA A 64 -17.68 1.74 -3.74
CA ALA A 64 -16.28 1.78 -3.31
C ALA A 64 -15.57 0.41 -3.38
N TRP A 65 -16.30 -0.70 -3.52
CA TRP A 65 -15.75 -2.07 -3.61
C TRP A 65 -16.03 -2.75 -4.94
N GLY A 66 -16.84 -2.15 -5.78
CA GLY A 66 -17.27 -2.71 -7.06
C GLY A 66 -16.38 -2.30 -8.24
N PRO A 67 -16.67 -2.88 -9.40
CA PRO A 67 -16.00 -2.50 -10.64
C PRO A 67 -16.33 -1.04 -11.03
N VAL A 68 -15.37 -0.44 -11.73
CA VAL A 68 -15.48 0.88 -12.34
C VAL A 68 -15.15 0.72 -13.82
N GLY A 69 -16.13 0.92 -14.70
CA GLY A 69 -15.98 0.74 -16.15
C GLY A 69 -15.17 1.84 -16.85
N THR A 70 -14.46 2.69 -16.11
CA THR A 70 -13.63 3.78 -16.62
C THR A 70 -12.36 3.94 -15.81
N TYR A 71 -11.46 4.84 -16.22
CA TYR A 71 -10.29 5.23 -15.41
C TYR A 71 -10.65 6.05 -14.17
N VAL A 72 -11.87 6.53 -14.07
CA VAL A 72 -12.29 7.53 -13.09
C VAL A 72 -13.25 6.92 -12.08
N ALA A 73 -12.74 6.56 -10.92
CA ALA A 73 -13.55 6.21 -9.77
C ALA A 73 -14.02 7.48 -9.06
N LYS A 74 -15.30 7.55 -8.72
CA LYS A 74 -15.90 8.65 -7.96
C LYS A 74 -16.16 8.32 -6.49
N ARG A 75 -15.96 7.06 -6.07
CA ARG A 75 -16.20 6.58 -4.71
C ARG A 75 -15.02 5.78 -4.18
N SER A 76 -14.77 5.89 -2.88
CA SER A 76 -13.75 5.11 -2.16
C SER A 76 -14.17 4.91 -0.71
N ALA A 77 -13.88 3.74 -0.15
CA ALA A 77 -14.04 3.47 1.27
C ALA A 77 -12.73 3.64 2.07
N THR A 78 -11.59 3.76 1.39
CA THR A 78 -10.27 3.73 2.05
C THR A 78 -10.05 4.92 2.99
N GLY A 79 -10.59 6.09 2.65
CA GLY A 79 -10.41 7.29 3.49
C GLY A 79 -11.39 7.41 4.65
N THR A 80 -12.50 6.66 4.68
CA THR A 80 -13.57 6.82 5.68
C THR A 80 -14.07 5.51 6.26
N LYS A 81 -13.69 4.36 5.70
CA LYS A 81 -14.27 3.02 5.94
C LYS A 81 -15.78 2.94 5.66
N THR A 82 -16.35 3.94 5.02
CA THR A 82 -17.72 3.99 4.52
C THR A 82 -17.70 4.20 3.01
N ASP A 83 -18.73 3.77 2.29
CA ASP A 83 -18.84 4.06 0.86
C ASP A 83 -19.09 5.56 0.66
N THR A 84 -18.04 6.30 0.36
CA THR A 84 -18.03 7.77 0.36
C THR A 84 -17.58 8.31 -0.99
N PRO A 85 -18.29 9.32 -1.56
CA PRO A 85 -17.81 10.06 -2.71
C PRO A 85 -16.43 10.68 -2.46
N ILE A 86 -15.54 10.63 -3.46
CA ILE A 86 -14.13 11.08 -3.32
C ILE A 86 -14.07 12.56 -2.89
N GLU A 87 -14.95 13.41 -3.37
CA GLU A 87 -15.01 14.83 -3.00
C GLU A 87 -15.38 15.05 -1.53
N LYS A 88 -16.10 14.12 -0.92
CA LYS A 88 -16.48 14.18 0.52
C LYS A 88 -15.36 13.71 1.46
N ASN A 89 -14.29 13.13 0.95
CA ASN A 89 -13.15 12.70 1.77
C ASN A 89 -12.18 13.86 2.00
N PRO A 90 -11.91 14.32 3.24
CA PRO A 90 -10.99 15.42 3.52
C PRO A 90 -9.51 14.99 3.51
N GLN A 91 -9.14 14.07 2.62
CA GLN A 91 -7.78 13.55 2.49
C GLN A 91 -7.50 13.14 1.04
N SER A 92 -6.24 13.19 0.63
CA SER A 92 -5.82 12.80 -0.72
C SER A 92 -5.96 11.29 -0.94
N VAL A 93 -6.81 10.89 -1.89
CA VAL A 93 -7.03 9.50 -2.31
C VAL A 93 -6.84 9.42 -3.82
N SER A 94 -6.10 8.41 -4.28
CA SER A 94 -6.02 8.03 -5.70
C SER A 94 -6.55 6.62 -5.86
N VAL A 95 -7.29 6.37 -6.93
CA VAL A 95 -7.83 5.04 -7.25
C VAL A 95 -7.30 4.62 -8.62
N VAL A 96 -6.63 3.49 -8.70
CA VAL A 96 -6.24 2.81 -9.93
C VAL A 96 -7.30 1.74 -10.20
N THR A 97 -8.09 1.93 -11.23
CA THR A 97 -9.22 1.05 -11.57
C THR A 97 -8.77 -0.18 -12.35
N ARG A 98 -9.64 -1.20 -12.45
CA ARG A 98 -9.39 -2.39 -13.27
C ARG A 98 -9.12 -2.00 -14.74
N GLU A 99 -9.92 -1.08 -15.28
CA GLU A 99 -9.77 -0.61 -16.66
C GLU A 99 -8.39 0.03 -16.92
N GLU A 100 -7.89 0.84 -15.97
CA GLU A 100 -6.54 1.40 -16.04
C GLU A 100 -5.47 0.30 -15.99
N MET A 101 -5.64 -0.71 -15.13
CA MET A 101 -4.71 -1.84 -15.04
C MET A 101 -4.75 -2.72 -16.29
N ASP A 102 -5.92 -2.93 -16.90
CA ASP A 102 -6.08 -3.70 -18.13
C ASP A 102 -5.47 -3.01 -19.35
N MET A 103 -5.37 -1.68 -19.34
CA MET A 103 -4.69 -0.94 -20.38
C MET A 103 -3.17 -0.98 -20.24
N ARG A 104 -2.68 -0.77 -19.02
CA ARG A 104 -1.23 -0.66 -18.74
C ARG A 104 -0.54 -1.99 -18.42
N GLN A 105 -1.31 -3.04 -18.10
CA GLN A 105 -0.85 -4.40 -17.79
C GLN A 105 0.29 -4.47 -16.75
N PRO A 106 0.17 -3.84 -15.56
CA PRO A 106 1.20 -3.90 -14.53
C PRO A 106 1.33 -5.31 -13.95
N ASP A 107 2.56 -5.78 -13.68
CA ASP A 107 2.82 -7.09 -13.04
C ASP A 107 2.91 -7.01 -11.53
N THR A 108 3.01 -5.82 -10.95
CA THR A 108 3.20 -5.58 -9.52
C THR A 108 2.32 -4.44 -9.03
N VAL A 109 2.04 -4.39 -7.74
CA VAL A 109 1.27 -3.28 -7.14
C VAL A 109 2.03 -1.95 -7.29
N LYS A 110 3.36 -1.95 -7.13
CA LYS A 110 4.18 -0.74 -7.39
C LYS A 110 4.07 -0.27 -8.85
N GLY A 111 3.98 -1.19 -9.80
CA GLY A 111 3.75 -0.90 -11.22
C GLY A 111 2.35 -0.31 -11.48
N ALA A 112 1.33 -0.83 -10.79
CA ALA A 112 -0.02 -0.27 -10.87
C ALA A 112 -0.05 1.19 -10.39
N LEU A 113 0.68 1.53 -9.34
CA LEU A 113 0.75 2.87 -8.75
C LEU A 113 1.73 3.82 -9.46
N ALA A 114 2.42 3.41 -10.51
CA ALA A 114 3.52 4.16 -11.13
C ALA A 114 3.13 5.54 -11.71
N TYR A 115 1.84 5.78 -11.96
CA TYR A 115 1.30 7.07 -12.43
C TYR A 115 0.57 7.87 -11.34
N ALA A 116 0.48 7.33 -10.11
CA ALA A 116 -0.15 8.02 -8.98
C ALA A 116 0.81 9.05 -8.35
N PRO A 117 0.33 10.23 -7.90
CA PRO A 117 1.17 11.22 -7.25
C PRO A 117 1.60 10.79 -5.85
N GLY A 118 2.75 11.28 -5.39
CA GLY A 118 3.26 11.05 -4.03
C GLY A 118 3.84 9.67 -3.78
N VAL A 119 3.92 8.80 -4.79
CA VAL A 119 4.48 7.45 -4.69
C VAL A 119 5.77 7.34 -5.47
N PHE A 120 6.80 6.85 -4.83
CA PHE A 120 8.05 6.48 -5.46
C PHE A 120 8.27 4.97 -5.34
N ALA A 121 8.33 4.27 -6.48
CA ALA A 121 8.67 2.86 -6.55
C ALA A 121 10.20 2.71 -6.45
N SER A 122 10.71 2.51 -5.24
CA SER A 122 12.12 2.23 -4.99
C SER A 122 12.50 0.79 -5.37
N ARG A 123 13.79 0.49 -5.41
CA ARG A 123 14.36 -0.86 -5.66
C ARG A 123 14.14 -1.44 -7.06
N GLY A 124 13.98 -0.58 -8.06
CA GLY A 124 14.13 -0.93 -9.47
C GLY A 124 13.27 -2.10 -9.95
N SER A 125 13.89 -3.00 -10.70
CA SER A 125 13.25 -4.15 -11.33
C SER A 125 12.92 -5.31 -10.39
N SER A 126 13.36 -5.26 -9.10
CA SER A 126 13.07 -6.37 -8.17
C SER A 126 11.55 -6.54 -7.94
N SER A 127 11.05 -7.73 -8.16
CA SER A 127 9.67 -8.16 -7.90
C SER A 127 9.50 -8.86 -6.55
N THR A 128 10.60 -9.12 -5.84
CA THR A 128 10.60 -9.80 -4.55
C THR A 128 9.73 -9.06 -3.52
N TYR A 129 9.75 -7.71 -3.56
CA TYR A 129 8.96 -6.86 -2.69
C TYR A 129 8.30 -5.72 -3.46
N ASP A 130 7.02 -5.45 -3.18
CA ASP A 130 6.30 -4.27 -3.66
C ASP A 130 6.63 -3.03 -2.80
N ALA A 131 7.91 -2.68 -2.75
CA ALA A 131 8.37 -1.55 -1.95
C ALA A 131 8.08 -0.22 -2.63
N VAL A 132 7.31 0.63 -1.95
CA VAL A 132 7.05 2.02 -2.33
C VAL A 132 7.39 2.97 -1.19
N ALA A 133 7.66 4.22 -1.51
CA ALA A 133 7.70 5.30 -0.53
C ALA A 133 6.54 6.26 -0.83
N ILE A 134 5.82 6.69 0.22
CA ILE A 134 4.70 7.63 0.11
C ILE A 134 5.07 8.90 0.87
N ARG A 135 5.01 10.06 0.20
CA ARG A 135 5.40 11.37 0.79
C ARG A 135 6.79 11.36 1.45
N GLY A 136 7.71 10.54 0.93
CA GLY A 136 9.08 10.41 1.47
C GLY A 136 9.24 9.46 2.65
N PHE A 137 8.21 8.69 3.02
CA PHE A 137 8.30 7.65 4.04
C PHE A 137 8.19 6.27 3.39
N PRO A 138 9.10 5.32 3.71
CA PRO A 138 9.03 3.96 3.20
C PRO A 138 7.72 3.29 3.59
N ALA A 139 7.03 2.71 2.62
CA ALA A 139 5.75 2.05 2.76
C ALA A 139 5.89 0.59 2.30
N THR A 140 6.53 -0.21 3.12
CA THR A 140 6.70 -1.66 2.92
C THR A 140 5.60 -2.43 3.64
N ASN A 141 5.90 -3.61 4.15
CA ASN A 141 5.03 -4.56 4.85
C ASN A 141 4.09 -4.00 5.94
N THR A 142 4.18 -2.71 6.25
CA THR A 142 3.32 -2.09 7.28
C THR A 142 2.17 -1.26 6.72
N THR A 143 2.07 -1.14 5.40
CA THR A 143 1.16 -0.17 4.76
C THR A 143 0.25 -0.76 3.70
N GLN A 144 0.36 -2.06 3.39
CA GLN A 144 -0.52 -2.72 2.45
C GLN A 144 -1.73 -3.34 3.16
N TYR A 145 -2.91 -3.11 2.58
CA TYR A 145 -4.19 -3.64 3.03
C TYR A 145 -4.87 -4.36 1.87
N LEU A 146 -5.54 -5.46 2.15
CA LEU A 146 -6.39 -6.17 1.20
C LEU A 146 -7.78 -6.27 1.79
N ASP A 147 -8.81 -5.83 1.05
CA ASP A 147 -10.22 -5.85 1.47
C ASP A 147 -10.44 -5.24 2.88
N GLY A 148 -9.78 -4.10 3.14
CA GLY A 148 -9.88 -3.35 4.41
C GLY A 148 -9.05 -3.91 5.57
N LEU A 149 -8.42 -5.07 5.43
CA LEU A 149 -7.60 -5.71 6.45
C LEU A 149 -6.11 -5.66 6.09
N ARG A 150 -5.29 -5.35 7.09
CA ARG A 150 -3.84 -5.24 6.90
C ARG A 150 -3.19 -6.56 6.52
N LEU A 151 -2.26 -6.50 5.56
CA LEU A 151 -1.34 -7.58 5.23
C LEU A 151 -0.11 -7.46 6.14
N LEU A 152 -0.17 -8.05 7.34
CA LEU A 152 0.95 -8.01 8.28
C LEU A 152 2.08 -8.91 7.79
N GLY A 153 3.26 -8.34 7.62
CA GLY A 153 4.51 -9.04 7.34
C GLY A 153 5.56 -8.81 8.43
N ASP A 154 6.59 -9.62 8.42
CA ASP A 154 7.72 -9.54 9.34
C ASP A 154 8.93 -10.22 8.70
N ASN A 155 10.12 -9.62 8.84
CA ASN A 155 11.39 -10.05 8.25
C ASN A 155 11.26 -10.33 6.74
N TYR A 156 11.44 -11.57 6.27
CA TYR A 156 11.30 -11.96 4.85
C TYR A 156 9.90 -12.48 4.51
N SER A 157 9.04 -12.71 5.52
CA SER A 157 7.68 -13.21 5.33
C SER A 157 6.70 -12.08 5.12
N GLU A 158 6.44 -11.77 3.84
CA GLU A 158 5.45 -10.79 3.37
C GLU A 158 4.55 -11.42 2.30
N ALA A 159 3.26 -11.08 2.35
CA ALA A 159 2.35 -11.44 1.26
C ALA A 159 2.62 -10.60 0.02
N SER A 160 2.42 -11.17 -1.16
CA SER A 160 2.48 -10.49 -2.45
C SER A 160 1.17 -10.72 -3.19
N ILE A 161 0.54 -9.65 -3.66
CA ILE A 161 -0.72 -9.73 -4.40
C ILE A 161 -0.46 -9.32 -5.84
N ASP A 162 -0.80 -10.21 -6.78
CA ASP A 162 -0.72 -9.92 -8.19
C ASP A 162 -1.88 -9.01 -8.62
N PRO A 163 -1.64 -7.93 -9.40
CA PRO A 163 -2.69 -7.04 -9.88
C PRO A 163 -3.79 -7.74 -10.69
N TYR A 164 -3.54 -8.93 -11.24
CA TYR A 164 -4.56 -9.71 -11.96
C TYR A 164 -5.73 -10.12 -11.04
N PHE A 165 -5.50 -10.28 -9.73
CA PHE A 165 -6.53 -10.62 -8.75
C PHE A 165 -7.29 -9.41 -8.18
N LEU A 166 -6.93 -8.20 -8.60
CA LEU A 166 -7.47 -6.95 -8.05
C LEU A 166 -8.55 -6.34 -8.94
N GLU A 167 -9.59 -5.82 -8.32
CA GLU A 167 -10.58 -4.93 -8.93
C GLU A 167 -10.06 -3.51 -8.98
N ARG A 168 -9.39 -3.06 -7.91
CA ARG A 168 -8.76 -1.74 -7.81
C ARG A 168 -7.60 -1.74 -6.83
N ALA A 169 -6.68 -0.78 -7.00
CA ALA A 169 -5.67 -0.42 -6.03
C ALA A 169 -5.85 1.05 -5.65
N GLU A 170 -5.94 1.33 -4.36
CA GLU A 170 -6.17 2.68 -3.85
C GLU A 170 -4.98 3.14 -3.03
N LEU A 171 -4.66 4.42 -3.12
CA LEU A 171 -3.61 5.07 -2.37
C LEU A 171 -4.22 6.15 -1.49
N LEU A 172 -4.17 5.98 -0.17
CA LEU A 172 -4.53 7.01 0.80
C LEU A 172 -3.24 7.62 1.36
N ARG A 173 -3.05 8.93 1.17
CA ARG A 173 -1.81 9.63 1.52
C ARG A 173 -1.93 10.36 2.85
N GLY A 174 -0.86 10.30 3.66
CA GLY A 174 -0.80 10.87 5.00
C GLY A 174 -1.24 9.92 6.11
N PRO A 175 -1.24 10.37 7.38
CA PRO A 175 -1.53 9.55 8.54
C PRO A 175 -2.92 8.94 8.53
N VAL A 176 -3.02 7.63 8.86
CA VAL A 176 -4.25 6.84 8.76
C VAL A 176 -4.58 6.06 10.04
N SER A 177 -3.82 6.26 11.12
CA SER A 177 -3.97 5.42 12.33
C SER A 177 -5.36 5.50 12.94
N VAL A 178 -6.07 6.60 12.81
CA VAL A 178 -7.44 6.77 13.33
C VAL A 178 -8.42 5.71 12.82
N LEU A 179 -8.22 5.18 11.62
CA LEU A 179 -9.07 4.12 11.07
C LEU A 179 -8.39 2.75 11.04
N TYR A 180 -7.04 2.73 10.97
CA TYR A 180 -6.29 1.53 10.61
C TYR A 180 -5.27 1.08 11.68
N GLY A 181 -5.18 1.81 12.81
CA GLY A 181 -4.24 1.52 13.89
C GLY A 181 -2.79 1.87 13.54
N LYS A 182 -1.82 1.18 14.15
CA LYS A 182 -0.40 1.49 13.94
C LYS A 182 -0.09 1.52 12.44
N SER A 183 0.51 2.61 11.97
CA SER A 183 0.83 2.81 10.55
C SER A 183 1.97 3.78 10.35
N ASN A 184 2.67 3.63 9.22
CA ASN A 184 3.62 4.61 8.75
C ASN A 184 2.91 5.95 8.45
N PRO A 185 3.53 7.10 8.72
CA PRO A 185 2.88 8.40 8.53
C PRO A 185 2.65 8.77 7.05
N GLY A 186 3.35 8.15 6.11
CA GLY A 186 3.23 8.45 4.67
C GLY A 186 1.86 8.13 4.08
N GLY A 187 1.22 7.06 4.54
CA GLY A 187 -0.07 6.60 4.04
C GLY A 187 -0.19 5.09 3.94
N LEU A 188 -1.18 4.62 3.18
CA LEU A 188 -1.41 3.20 2.92
C LEU A 188 -1.77 2.94 1.46
N VAL A 189 -1.56 1.69 1.04
CA VAL A 189 -2.04 1.11 -0.22
C VAL A 189 -3.15 0.11 0.12
N ALA A 190 -4.36 0.37 -0.34
CA ALA A 190 -5.52 -0.50 -0.17
C ALA A 190 -5.81 -1.22 -1.48
N LEU A 191 -5.84 -2.54 -1.41
CA LEU A 191 -6.12 -3.44 -2.51
C LEU A 191 -7.53 -3.99 -2.34
N VAL A 192 -8.28 -4.05 -3.42
CA VAL A 192 -9.64 -4.62 -3.44
C VAL A 192 -9.63 -5.82 -4.37
N SER A 193 -9.97 -6.98 -3.82
CA SER A 193 -10.06 -8.23 -4.57
C SER A 193 -11.20 -8.23 -5.57
N LYS A 194 -11.02 -8.90 -6.70
CA LYS A 194 -12.11 -9.26 -7.60
C LYS A 194 -13.17 -10.07 -6.84
N ARG A 195 -14.45 -9.72 -7.02
CA ARG A 195 -15.60 -10.34 -6.33
C ARG A 195 -16.53 -11.01 -7.33
N PRO A 196 -17.35 -11.99 -6.91
CA PRO A 196 -18.36 -12.60 -7.76
C PRO A 196 -19.29 -11.56 -8.39
N THR A 197 -19.59 -11.75 -9.67
CA THR A 197 -20.57 -10.99 -10.45
C THR A 197 -21.81 -11.88 -10.71
N THR A 198 -22.95 -11.26 -10.92
CA THR A 198 -24.18 -11.96 -11.35
C THR A 198 -24.24 -12.10 -12.88
N GLU A 199 -23.46 -11.26 -13.58
CA GLU A 199 -23.26 -11.41 -15.02
C GLU A 199 -22.17 -12.44 -15.30
N SER A 200 -22.41 -13.30 -16.30
CA SER A 200 -21.45 -14.32 -16.71
C SER A 200 -20.18 -13.70 -17.23
N LEU A 201 -19.05 -14.05 -16.64
CA LEU A 201 -17.72 -13.71 -17.10
C LEU A 201 -16.92 -14.99 -17.35
N ARG A 202 -16.41 -15.16 -18.56
CA ARG A 202 -15.54 -16.28 -18.93
C ARG A 202 -14.36 -15.71 -19.69
N GLU A 203 -13.24 -15.55 -19.01
CA GLU A 203 -12.03 -14.94 -19.56
C GLU A 203 -10.85 -15.88 -19.45
N ILE A 204 -10.06 -15.96 -20.52
CA ILE A 204 -8.71 -16.56 -20.53
C ILE A 204 -7.76 -15.53 -21.09
N GLN A 205 -6.63 -15.34 -20.42
CA GLN A 205 -5.59 -14.39 -20.82
C GLN A 205 -4.24 -15.10 -20.98
N PHE A 206 -3.53 -14.77 -22.05
CA PHE A 206 -2.16 -15.19 -22.32
C PHE A 206 -1.27 -13.96 -22.41
N LYS A 207 -0.08 -14.01 -21.77
CA LYS A 207 0.97 -13.01 -21.92
C LYS A 207 2.28 -13.67 -22.28
N MET A 208 3.02 -13.04 -23.19
CA MET A 208 4.37 -13.43 -23.60
C MET A 208 5.21 -12.16 -23.75
N GLY A 209 6.48 -12.21 -23.37
CA GLY A 209 7.29 -11.00 -23.44
C GLY A 209 8.79 -11.22 -23.25
N THR A 210 9.48 -10.10 -23.06
CA THR A 210 10.90 -10.08 -22.68
C THR A 210 11.14 -10.89 -21.41
N ASP A 211 12.39 -11.23 -21.12
CA ASP A 211 12.81 -12.07 -19.99
C ASP A 211 12.11 -13.46 -19.99
N ASN A 212 11.89 -14.01 -21.21
CA ASN A 212 11.22 -15.30 -21.40
C ASN A 212 9.86 -15.40 -20.70
N LEU A 213 9.17 -14.25 -20.51
CA LEU A 213 7.88 -14.20 -19.83
C LEU A 213 6.85 -15.06 -20.58
N PHE A 214 6.26 -16.00 -19.86
CA PHE A 214 5.05 -16.70 -20.23
C PHE A 214 4.07 -16.72 -19.05
N GLN A 215 2.86 -16.18 -19.26
CA GLN A 215 1.82 -16.16 -18.24
C GLN A 215 0.48 -16.57 -18.85
N THR A 216 -0.26 -17.39 -18.12
CA THR A 216 -1.65 -17.73 -18.45
C THR A 216 -2.52 -17.39 -17.25
N GLY A 217 -3.60 -16.66 -17.48
CA GLY A 217 -4.61 -16.34 -16.49
C GLY A 217 -6.00 -16.80 -16.94
N PHE A 218 -6.88 -17.05 -16.00
CA PHE A 218 -8.31 -17.24 -16.24
C PHE A 218 -9.14 -16.55 -15.16
N ASP A 219 -10.35 -16.13 -15.53
CA ASP A 219 -11.28 -15.44 -14.65
C ASP A 219 -12.71 -15.83 -15.02
N PHE A 220 -13.34 -16.65 -14.18
CA PHE A 220 -14.69 -17.17 -14.40
C PHE A 220 -15.59 -16.73 -13.26
N SER A 221 -16.71 -16.12 -13.59
CA SER A 221 -17.72 -15.69 -12.61
C SER A 221 -19.11 -15.82 -13.20
N ASP A 222 -20.07 -16.24 -12.37
CA ASP A 222 -21.46 -16.34 -12.76
C ASP A 222 -22.38 -16.39 -11.53
N ALA A 223 -23.67 -16.15 -11.75
CA ALA A 223 -24.72 -16.53 -10.81
C ALA A 223 -24.90 -18.07 -10.81
N LEU A 224 -25.22 -18.64 -9.65
CA LEU A 224 -25.53 -20.07 -9.50
C LEU A 224 -27.02 -20.35 -9.54
N ASP A 225 -27.83 -19.30 -9.50
CA ASP A 225 -29.29 -19.36 -9.53
C ASP A 225 -29.86 -18.19 -10.34
N ASP A 226 -31.07 -18.34 -10.86
CA ASP A 226 -31.74 -17.36 -11.70
C ASP A 226 -32.00 -16.00 -11.00
N GLN A 227 -32.01 -15.97 -9.68
CA GLN A 227 -32.26 -14.79 -8.86
C GLN A 227 -30.97 -14.03 -8.52
N GLY A 228 -29.78 -14.61 -8.79
CA GLY A 228 -28.50 -14.03 -8.45
C GLY A 228 -28.21 -13.98 -6.93
N ILE A 229 -28.91 -14.82 -6.14
CA ILE A 229 -28.70 -14.94 -4.69
C ILE A 229 -27.33 -15.52 -4.41
N TYR A 230 -26.92 -16.51 -5.17
CA TYR A 230 -25.62 -17.14 -5.08
C TYR A 230 -24.79 -16.85 -6.31
N SER A 231 -23.55 -16.41 -6.13
CA SER A 231 -22.63 -16.23 -7.24
C SER A 231 -21.22 -16.69 -6.85
N TYR A 232 -20.44 -17.06 -7.85
CA TYR A 232 -19.05 -17.47 -7.65
C TYR A 232 -18.11 -16.70 -8.57
N ARG A 233 -16.84 -16.62 -8.18
CA ARG A 233 -15.74 -16.23 -9.06
C ARG A 233 -14.53 -17.11 -8.79
N LEU A 234 -13.89 -17.54 -9.85
CA LEU A 234 -12.68 -18.34 -9.81
C LEU A 234 -11.64 -17.66 -10.72
N THR A 235 -10.65 -17.01 -10.10
CA THR A 235 -9.55 -16.39 -10.82
C THR A 235 -8.27 -17.19 -10.59
N GLY A 236 -7.50 -17.44 -11.64
CA GLY A 236 -6.25 -18.17 -11.53
C GLY A 236 -5.16 -17.64 -12.44
N LEU A 237 -3.90 -17.92 -12.08
CA LEU A 237 -2.73 -17.41 -12.77
C LEU A 237 -1.57 -18.41 -12.67
N THR A 238 -0.84 -18.60 -13.76
CA THR A 238 0.50 -19.18 -13.78
C THR A 238 1.45 -18.24 -14.50
N LYS A 239 2.63 -17.99 -13.94
CA LYS A 239 3.71 -17.16 -14.52
C LYS A 239 5.02 -17.91 -14.45
N ASP A 240 5.80 -17.85 -15.51
CA ASP A 240 7.21 -18.27 -15.58
C ASP A 240 7.98 -17.20 -16.35
N SER A 241 9.08 -16.70 -15.76
CA SER A 241 9.90 -15.64 -16.36
C SER A 241 11.30 -15.69 -15.77
N ASP A 242 12.29 -15.28 -16.54
CA ASP A 242 13.57 -14.88 -15.99
C ASP A 242 13.41 -13.49 -15.33
N ALA A 243 14.30 -13.14 -14.41
CA ALA A 243 14.42 -11.77 -13.92
C ALA A 243 15.48 -11.03 -14.77
N GLN A 244 15.48 -9.69 -14.72
CA GLN A 244 16.48 -8.88 -15.43
C GLN A 244 17.92 -9.26 -15.04
N GLN A 245 18.16 -9.57 -13.75
CA GLN A 245 19.49 -10.01 -13.31
C GLN A 245 19.72 -11.48 -13.66
N ASN A 246 20.87 -11.74 -14.30
CA ASN A 246 21.29 -13.08 -14.68
C ASN A 246 21.15 -14.09 -13.52
N MET A 247 20.86 -15.36 -13.81
CA MET A 247 20.70 -16.45 -12.85
C MET A 247 19.49 -16.30 -11.89
N SER A 248 18.61 -15.31 -12.09
CA SER A 248 17.42 -15.09 -11.25
C SER A 248 16.14 -15.37 -12.05
N LYS A 249 15.12 -15.91 -11.36
CA LYS A 249 13.84 -16.32 -11.97
C LYS A 249 12.66 -15.86 -11.17
N GLU A 250 11.51 -15.70 -11.85
CA GLU A 250 10.20 -15.48 -11.25
C GLU A 250 9.25 -16.59 -11.69
N LYS A 251 8.61 -17.24 -10.73
CA LYS A 251 7.66 -18.29 -11.02
C LYS A 251 6.50 -18.25 -10.02
N ARG A 252 5.27 -18.25 -10.55
CA ARG A 252 4.07 -18.14 -9.72
C ARG A 252 2.99 -19.09 -10.21
N TYR A 253 2.29 -19.67 -9.24
CA TYR A 253 1.03 -20.39 -9.41
C TYR A 253 0.06 -19.85 -8.37
N ALA A 254 -1.08 -19.32 -8.81
CA ALA A 254 -2.03 -18.73 -7.88
C ALA A 254 -3.48 -18.99 -8.32
N ILE A 255 -4.35 -19.14 -7.33
CA ILE A 255 -5.79 -19.29 -7.51
C ILE A 255 -6.54 -18.56 -6.40
N ALA A 256 -7.59 -17.85 -6.77
CA ALA A 256 -8.42 -17.08 -5.86
C ALA A 256 -9.90 -17.41 -6.08
N PRO A 257 -10.43 -18.45 -5.42
CA PRO A 257 -11.87 -18.72 -5.41
C PRO A 257 -12.59 -17.75 -4.50
N SER A 258 -13.78 -17.31 -4.90
CA SER A 258 -14.68 -16.53 -4.08
C SER A 258 -16.15 -16.92 -4.32
N PHE A 259 -16.98 -16.69 -3.32
CA PHE A 259 -18.39 -17.03 -3.31
C PHE A 259 -19.18 -15.92 -2.62
N SER A 260 -20.28 -15.49 -3.20
CA SER A 260 -21.17 -14.48 -2.60
C SER A 260 -22.56 -15.07 -2.38
N TRP A 261 -23.16 -14.69 -1.26
CA TRP A 261 -24.54 -14.96 -0.88
C TRP A 261 -25.24 -13.63 -0.59
N ARG A 262 -26.29 -13.32 -1.39
CA ARG A 262 -27.07 -12.09 -1.34
C ARG A 262 -28.56 -12.45 -1.33
N PRO A 263 -29.11 -12.84 -0.19
CA PRO A 263 -30.50 -13.30 -0.12
C PRO A 263 -31.52 -12.17 -0.35
N ASP A 264 -31.11 -10.93 -0.13
CA ASP A 264 -31.90 -9.71 -0.27
C ASP A 264 -31.00 -8.48 -0.52
N ASP A 265 -31.61 -7.31 -0.70
CA ASP A 265 -30.91 -6.04 -0.93
C ASP A 265 -30.17 -5.52 0.32
N LYS A 266 -30.36 -6.14 1.49
CA LYS A 266 -29.81 -5.71 2.77
C LYS A 266 -28.65 -6.53 3.24
N THR A 267 -28.47 -7.73 2.68
CA THR A 267 -27.50 -8.71 3.15
C THR A 267 -26.52 -9.08 2.04
N ASN A 268 -25.23 -8.95 2.32
CA ASN A 268 -24.17 -9.41 1.43
C ASN A 268 -23.10 -10.14 2.25
N PHE A 269 -22.88 -11.41 1.94
CA PHE A 269 -21.78 -12.19 2.48
C PHE A 269 -20.90 -12.65 1.32
N THR A 270 -19.60 -12.33 1.35
CA THR A 270 -18.65 -12.78 0.33
C THR A 270 -17.48 -13.49 1.01
N LEU A 271 -17.33 -14.77 0.72
CA LEU A 271 -16.16 -15.58 1.09
C LEU A 271 -15.05 -15.33 0.04
N LEU A 272 -13.83 -15.11 0.49
CA LEU A 272 -12.67 -14.82 -0.32
C LEU A 272 -11.52 -15.74 0.08
N ALA A 273 -10.84 -16.34 -0.89
CA ALA A 273 -9.62 -17.10 -0.63
C ALA A 273 -8.57 -16.78 -1.67
N ASN A 274 -7.30 -16.93 -1.30
CA ASN A 274 -6.14 -16.83 -2.20
C ASN A 274 -5.13 -17.89 -1.79
N ILE A 275 -4.72 -18.71 -2.74
CA ILE A 275 -3.68 -19.72 -2.57
C ILE A 275 -2.63 -19.46 -3.64
N GLN A 276 -1.41 -19.18 -3.21
CA GLN A 276 -0.31 -18.84 -4.12
C GLN A 276 0.96 -19.58 -3.72
N ASN A 277 1.70 -20.03 -4.71
CA ASN A 277 3.02 -20.61 -4.57
C ASN A 277 3.96 -19.92 -5.57
N ASP A 278 4.95 -19.22 -5.03
CA ASP A 278 6.05 -18.60 -5.78
C ASP A 278 7.33 -19.40 -5.50
N PRO A 279 7.70 -20.41 -6.31
CA PRO A 279 8.96 -21.14 -6.13
C PRO A 279 10.19 -20.24 -6.25
N TYR A 280 10.08 -19.16 -7.03
CA TYR A 280 11.07 -18.11 -7.22
C TYR A 280 10.39 -16.76 -7.27
N THR A 281 10.86 -15.81 -6.47
CA THR A 281 10.27 -14.47 -6.36
C THR A 281 11.08 -13.38 -7.09
N GLY A 282 12.09 -13.73 -7.87
CA GLY A 282 12.97 -12.79 -8.55
C GLY A 282 14.29 -12.55 -7.82
N TYR A 283 14.93 -11.46 -8.19
CA TYR A 283 16.23 -11.06 -7.69
C TYR A 283 16.12 -10.37 -6.33
N TYR A 284 16.94 -10.84 -5.38
CA TYR A 284 17.17 -10.21 -4.09
C TYR A 284 18.64 -9.81 -3.96
N GLY A 285 18.94 -8.55 -4.13
CA GLY A 285 20.29 -8.04 -4.05
C GLY A 285 20.37 -6.55 -4.41
N TRP A 286 21.56 -6.00 -4.41
CA TRP A 286 21.88 -4.63 -4.78
C TRP A 286 23.35 -4.48 -5.12
N LEU A 287 23.68 -3.45 -5.85
CA LEU A 287 25.02 -3.19 -6.36
C LEU A 287 25.64 -1.96 -5.68
N PRO A 288 26.96 -1.86 -5.61
CA PRO A 288 27.60 -0.67 -5.09
C PRO A 288 27.44 0.53 -6.06
N LYS A 289 27.59 1.73 -5.52
CA LYS A 289 27.68 2.99 -6.29
C LYS A 289 28.79 2.94 -7.34
N GLN A 290 29.92 2.31 -7.00
CA GLN A 290 30.99 1.98 -7.92
C GLN A 290 30.52 0.89 -8.90
N GLY A 291 30.64 1.15 -10.18
CA GLY A 291 30.12 0.27 -11.24
C GLY A 291 28.67 0.57 -11.64
N THR A 292 27.91 1.35 -10.86
CA THR A 292 26.56 1.78 -11.23
C THR A 292 26.51 3.28 -11.53
N LEU A 293 26.61 4.14 -10.53
CA LEU A 293 26.67 5.59 -10.72
C LEU A 293 28.06 6.05 -11.16
N ILE A 294 29.10 5.51 -10.57
CA ILE A 294 30.49 5.82 -10.85
C ILE A 294 31.08 4.68 -11.70
N PRO A 295 31.77 4.98 -12.83
CA PRO A 295 32.43 3.97 -13.65
C PRO A 295 33.48 3.18 -12.84
N LEU A 296 33.73 1.92 -13.23
CA LEU A 296 34.83 1.13 -12.72
C LEU A 296 36.19 1.78 -13.04
N PRO A 297 37.28 1.48 -12.29
CA PRO A 297 38.61 1.99 -12.62
C PRO A 297 39.11 1.64 -14.02
N SER A 298 38.66 0.51 -14.57
CA SER A 298 38.91 0.10 -15.94
C SER A 298 38.12 0.86 -17.01
N GLY A 299 37.25 1.78 -16.58
CA GLY A 299 36.24 2.43 -17.41
C GLY A 299 34.95 1.61 -17.55
N GLY A 300 33.86 2.27 -17.98
CA GLY A 300 32.56 1.64 -18.12
C GLY A 300 31.82 1.35 -16.79
N LYS A 301 30.61 0.84 -16.91
CA LYS A 301 29.74 0.45 -15.78
C LYS A 301 29.41 -1.02 -15.85
N LEU A 302 28.92 -1.58 -14.77
CA LEU A 302 28.35 -2.93 -14.76
C LEU A 302 27.15 -2.99 -15.71
N PRO A 303 26.96 -4.10 -16.43
CA PRO A 303 25.74 -4.33 -17.19
C PRO A 303 24.52 -4.33 -16.25
N THR A 304 23.35 -4.02 -16.78
CA THR A 304 22.09 -3.92 -16.02
C THR A 304 21.58 -5.28 -15.54
N ASP A 305 22.02 -6.36 -16.20
CA ASP A 305 21.77 -7.76 -15.86
C ASP A 305 22.82 -8.37 -14.92
N PHE A 306 23.83 -7.58 -14.49
CA PHE A 306 24.87 -8.06 -13.55
C PHE A 306 24.23 -8.55 -12.26
N ASN A 307 24.63 -9.74 -11.82
CA ASN A 307 24.21 -10.34 -10.57
C ASN A 307 25.45 -10.57 -9.68
N GLU A 308 25.45 -9.99 -8.48
CA GLU A 308 26.51 -10.18 -7.49
C GLU A 308 26.32 -11.45 -6.66
N GLY A 309 25.21 -12.14 -6.84
CA GLY A 309 24.85 -13.36 -6.12
C GLY A 309 25.41 -14.63 -6.76
N GLU A 310 24.72 -15.73 -6.58
CA GLU A 310 25.06 -17.04 -7.12
C GLU A 310 23.83 -17.70 -7.77
N ALA A 311 24.06 -18.64 -8.67
CA ALA A 311 22.99 -19.43 -9.30
C ALA A 311 22.20 -20.28 -8.29
N SER A 312 22.78 -20.52 -7.10
CA SER A 312 22.12 -21.22 -6.01
C SER A 312 21.19 -20.35 -5.16
N ASN A 313 21.10 -19.05 -5.46
CA ASN A 313 20.19 -18.14 -4.78
C ASN A 313 18.73 -18.46 -5.12
N TYR A 314 17.86 -18.43 -4.14
CA TYR A 314 16.42 -18.50 -4.32
C TYR A 314 15.69 -17.85 -3.15
N MET A 315 14.48 -17.39 -3.41
CA MET A 315 13.49 -17.09 -2.40
C MET A 315 12.16 -17.68 -2.87
N ALA A 316 11.65 -18.62 -2.08
CA ALA A 316 10.35 -19.25 -2.31
C ALA A 316 9.34 -18.71 -1.29
N ARG A 317 8.10 -18.49 -1.76
CA ARG A 317 6.99 -18.04 -0.94
C ARG A 317 5.76 -18.91 -1.21
N LYS A 318 5.13 -19.40 -0.15
CA LYS A 318 3.81 -20.03 -0.21
C LYS A 318 2.87 -19.24 0.67
N GLN A 319 1.79 -18.73 0.10
CA GLN A 319 0.78 -18.01 0.87
C GLN A 319 -0.59 -18.64 0.71
N ARG A 320 -1.36 -18.59 1.79
CA ARG A 320 -2.75 -19.06 1.85
C ARG A 320 -3.54 -18.05 2.65
N MET A 321 -4.64 -17.61 2.08
CA MET A 321 -5.55 -16.68 2.72
C MET A 321 -6.96 -17.19 2.59
N ILE A 322 -7.73 -17.06 3.66
CA ILE A 322 -9.18 -17.26 3.66
C ILE A 322 -9.82 -16.21 4.56
N GLY A 323 -10.90 -15.65 4.11
CA GLY A 323 -11.62 -14.62 4.84
C GLY A 323 -12.98 -14.37 4.26
N TYR A 324 -13.70 -13.46 4.88
CA TYR A 324 -14.99 -13.01 4.39
C TYR A 324 -15.19 -11.51 4.58
N SER A 325 -16.08 -10.97 3.78
CA SER A 325 -16.71 -9.66 3.97
C SER A 325 -18.20 -9.90 4.16
N PHE A 326 -18.74 -9.41 5.28
CA PHE A 326 -20.16 -9.48 5.61
C PHE A 326 -20.69 -8.07 5.79
N GLU A 327 -21.88 -7.80 5.23
CA GLU A 327 -22.59 -6.55 5.39
C GLU A 327 -24.09 -6.82 5.52
N HIS A 328 -24.73 -6.18 6.50
CA HIS A 328 -26.17 -6.26 6.70
C HIS A 328 -26.75 -4.93 7.15
N ALA A 329 -27.73 -4.42 6.39
CA ALA A 329 -28.53 -3.25 6.74
C ALA A 329 -29.81 -3.69 7.48
N PHE A 330 -29.87 -3.45 8.78
CA PHE A 330 -31.06 -3.75 9.58
C PHE A 330 -32.25 -2.89 9.16
N ASN A 331 -31.99 -1.63 8.84
CA ASN A 331 -32.93 -0.62 8.39
C ASN A 331 -32.17 0.54 7.72
N ASP A 332 -32.87 1.60 7.34
CA ASP A 332 -32.26 2.77 6.69
C ASP A 332 -31.28 3.54 7.60
N THR A 333 -31.33 3.31 8.90
CA THR A 333 -30.47 3.95 9.91
C THR A 333 -29.23 3.11 10.20
N TRP A 334 -29.37 1.80 10.43
CA TRP A 334 -28.31 0.96 10.97
C TRP A 334 -27.85 -0.12 9.98
N ALA A 335 -26.55 -0.19 9.80
CA ALA A 335 -25.90 -1.30 9.12
C ALA A 335 -24.68 -1.78 9.91
N VAL A 336 -24.36 -3.05 9.77
CA VAL A 336 -23.15 -3.68 10.32
C VAL A 336 -22.33 -4.25 9.18
N ARG A 337 -21.01 -4.07 9.28
CA ARG A 337 -20.03 -4.69 8.38
C ARG A 337 -18.97 -5.39 9.20
N GLN A 338 -18.54 -6.57 8.75
CA GLN A 338 -17.40 -7.28 9.32
C GLN A 338 -16.53 -7.87 8.21
N ASN A 339 -15.25 -7.60 8.31
CA ASN A 339 -14.22 -8.24 7.49
C ASN A 339 -13.34 -9.11 8.39
N LEU A 340 -13.07 -10.33 7.97
CA LEU A 340 -12.20 -11.26 8.67
C LEU A 340 -11.27 -11.94 7.68
N ARG A 341 -9.99 -12.12 8.07
CA ARG A 341 -9.02 -12.91 7.29
C ARG A 341 -8.06 -13.65 8.20
N TYR A 342 -7.82 -14.92 7.86
CA TYR A 342 -6.66 -15.69 8.28
C TYR A 342 -5.70 -15.82 7.11
N MET A 343 -4.42 -15.58 7.36
CA MET A 343 -3.35 -15.64 6.37
C MET A 343 -2.17 -16.40 6.93
N GLN A 344 -1.57 -17.22 6.09
CA GLN A 344 -0.33 -17.94 6.33
C GLN A 344 0.65 -17.63 5.21
N VAL A 345 1.91 -17.35 5.56
CA VAL A 345 3.03 -17.16 4.61
C VAL A 345 4.20 -18.00 5.07
N ASP A 346 4.62 -18.95 4.23
CA ASP A 346 5.83 -19.74 4.41
C ASP A 346 6.90 -19.19 3.46
N THR A 347 8.05 -18.81 3.99
CA THR A 347 9.19 -18.30 3.22
C THR A 347 10.40 -19.21 3.43
N ASP A 348 11.04 -19.62 2.33
CA ASP A 348 12.31 -20.34 2.33
C ASP A 348 13.26 -19.60 1.39
N MET A 349 14.34 -19.08 1.94
CA MET A 349 15.27 -18.22 1.23
C MET A 349 16.70 -18.66 1.46
N LYS A 350 17.50 -18.67 0.39
CA LYS A 350 18.97 -18.69 0.40
C LYS A 350 19.44 -17.59 -0.54
N SER A 351 20.24 -16.65 -0.04
CA SER A 351 20.79 -15.60 -0.89
C SER A 351 22.21 -15.21 -0.47
N ILE A 352 23.06 -15.07 -1.48
CA ILE A 352 24.34 -14.37 -1.40
C ILE A 352 24.12 -13.05 -2.14
N TYR A 353 24.47 -11.93 -1.52
CA TYR A 353 24.25 -10.59 -2.04
C TYR A 353 25.38 -9.63 -1.67
N GLY A 354 25.52 -8.52 -2.38
CA GLY A 354 26.58 -7.55 -2.19
C GLY A 354 26.44 -6.76 -0.88
N PHE A 355 27.56 -6.50 -0.19
CA PHE A 355 27.60 -5.66 1.00
C PHE A 355 28.93 -4.91 1.13
N GLY A 356 29.03 -3.80 0.40
CA GLY A 356 30.24 -2.98 0.39
C GLY A 356 31.34 -3.52 -0.53
N LEU A 357 32.49 -2.88 -0.48
CA LEU A 357 33.64 -3.18 -1.33
C LEU A 357 34.87 -3.47 -0.49
N SER A 358 35.65 -4.49 -0.88
CA SER A 358 37.03 -4.72 -0.38
C SER A 358 38.08 -3.99 -1.23
N SER A 359 37.75 -3.72 -2.49
CA SER A 359 38.54 -2.90 -3.42
C SER A 359 37.63 -2.19 -4.42
N PRO A 360 38.09 -1.22 -5.19
CA PRO A 360 37.28 -0.55 -6.22
C PRO A 360 36.68 -1.48 -7.29
N THR A 361 37.10 -2.74 -7.35
CA THR A 361 36.63 -3.73 -8.33
C THR A 361 36.15 -5.04 -7.69
N THR A 362 36.03 -5.09 -6.36
CA THR A 362 35.67 -6.33 -5.66
C THR A 362 34.56 -6.08 -4.64
N ILE A 363 33.44 -6.77 -4.82
CA ILE A 363 32.28 -6.73 -3.92
C ILE A 363 32.49 -7.73 -2.78
N ASN A 364 32.36 -7.26 -1.53
CA ASN A 364 32.15 -8.15 -0.39
C ASN A 364 30.73 -8.71 -0.44
N ARG A 365 30.57 -9.98 -0.07
CA ARG A 365 29.26 -10.63 -0.13
C ARG A 365 28.83 -11.16 1.22
N PHE A 366 27.55 -10.95 1.52
CA PHE A 366 26.86 -11.55 2.66
C PHE A 366 26.08 -12.77 2.23
N TYR A 367 25.84 -13.65 3.18
CA TYR A 367 25.00 -14.82 3.06
C TYR A 367 23.83 -14.73 4.02
N VAL A 368 22.67 -15.09 3.56
CA VAL A 368 21.47 -15.34 4.38
C VAL A 368 20.79 -16.62 3.92
N GLN A 369 20.44 -17.45 4.89
CA GLN A 369 19.46 -18.52 4.71
C GLN A 369 18.39 -18.31 5.79
N SER A 370 17.12 -18.22 5.38
CA SER A 370 16.00 -18.01 6.30
C SER A 370 14.86 -18.96 5.96
N LYS A 371 14.31 -19.60 6.97
CA LYS A 371 13.04 -20.33 6.92
C LYS A 371 12.08 -19.70 7.91
N GLU A 372 10.94 -19.25 7.41
CA GLU A 372 9.98 -18.51 8.20
C GLU A 372 8.57 -19.05 8.01
N HIS A 373 7.81 -19.02 9.10
CA HIS A 373 6.41 -19.41 9.12
C HIS A 373 5.59 -18.32 9.80
N LEU A 374 4.91 -17.52 9.01
CA LEU A 374 4.08 -16.42 9.47
C LEU A 374 2.60 -16.79 9.43
N ASN A 375 1.92 -16.55 10.55
CA ASN A 375 0.45 -16.62 10.64
C ASN A 375 -0.08 -15.25 11.05
N ASN A 376 -1.14 -14.81 10.37
CA ASN A 376 -1.85 -13.58 10.67
C ASN A 376 -3.35 -13.85 10.75
N PHE A 377 -3.98 -13.34 11.81
CA PHE A 377 -5.45 -13.26 11.96
C PHE A 377 -5.83 -11.80 12.10
N SER A 378 -6.82 -11.35 11.35
CA SER A 378 -7.34 -9.99 11.41
C SER A 378 -8.86 -9.99 11.29
N VAL A 379 -9.52 -9.19 12.12
CA VAL A 379 -10.96 -8.96 12.07
C VAL A 379 -11.24 -7.48 12.33
N ASP A 380 -12.17 -6.90 11.59
CA ASP A 380 -12.66 -5.53 11.76
C ASP A 380 -14.18 -5.57 11.70
N THR A 381 -14.82 -5.14 12.79
CA THR A 381 -16.28 -5.10 12.93
C THR A 381 -16.71 -3.65 13.07
N GLN A 382 -17.66 -3.25 12.26
CA GLN A 382 -18.13 -1.88 12.13
C GLN A 382 -19.65 -1.80 12.27
N ALA A 383 -20.13 -0.82 12.99
CA ALA A 383 -21.53 -0.41 12.97
C ALA A 383 -21.63 1.01 12.40
N GLN A 384 -22.43 1.18 11.39
CA GLN A 384 -22.71 2.47 10.75
C GLN A 384 -24.13 2.89 11.08
N ALA A 385 -24.30 4.18 11.45
CA ALA A 385 -25.61 4.77 11.62
C ALA A 385 -25.75 6.03 10.77
N LYS A 386 -26.88 6.16 10.06
CA LYS A 386 -27.29 7.38 9.36
C LYS A 386 -28.42 7.99 10.14
N VAL A 387 -28.22 9.17 10.70
CA VAL A 387 -29.22 9.89 11.53
C VAL A 387 -29.28 11.35 11.10
N LYS A 388 -30.43 11.97 11.31
CA LYS A 388 -30.64 13.39 11.01
C LYS A 388 -31.00 14.14 12.29
N THR A 389 -30.31 15.26 12.56
CA THR A 389 -30.57 16.14 13.69
C THR A 389 -30.80 17.56 13.15
N GLY A 390 -32.07 17.97 13.10
CA GLY A 390 -32.47 19.25 12.50
C GLY A 390 -32.10 19.25 11.00
N GLN A 391 -31.14 20.12 10.61
CA GLN A 391 -30.66 20.26 9.24
C GLN A 391 -29.36 19.52 8.97
N ILE A 392 -28.84 18.78 9.93
CA ILE A 392 -27.54 18.07 9.81
C ILE A 392 -27.82 16.60 9.56
N ASP A 393 -27.25 16.08 8.47
CA ASP A 393 -27.21 14.65 8.16
C ASP A 393 -25.91 14.06 8.71
N HIS A 394 -26.00 13.05 9.59
CA HIS A 394 -24.86 12.42 10.25
C HIS A 394 -24.65 11.02 9.70
N THR A 395 -23.44 10.69 9.31
CA THR A 395 -22.97 9.32 9.14
C THR A 395 -21.98 9.01 10.27
N LEU A 396 -22.44 8.20 11.21
CA LEU A 396 -21.64 7.73 12.36
C LEU A 396 -21.06 6.35 12.03
N LEU A 397 -19.82 6.14 12.41
CA LEU A 397 -19.13 4.85 12.30
C LEU A 397 -18.51 4.50 13.65
N PHE A 398 -18.84 3.34 14.17
CA PHE A 398 -18.24 2.73 15.35
C PHE A 398 -17.54 1.45 14.93
N GLY A 399 -16.32 1.23 15.43
CA GLY A 399 -15.62 0.03 15.05
C GLY A 399 -14.70 -0.52 16.11
N VAL A 400 -14.52 -1.83 16.06
CA VAL A 400 -13.50 -2.57 16.80
C VAL A 400 -12.75 -3.47 15.85
N ASP A 401 -11.42 -3.38 15.89
CA ASP A 401 -10.58 -4.31 15.18
C ASP A 401 -9.61 -5.04 16.09
N TYR A 402 -9.27 -6.24 15.67
CA TYR A 402 -8.24 -7.06 16.30
C TYR A 402 -7.37 -7.69 15.22
N SER A 403 -6.06 -7.63 15.45
CA SER A 403 -5.09 -8.35 14.62
C SER A 403 -4.03 -9.02 15.46
N ARG A 404 -3.62 -10.21 15.03
CA ARG A 404 -2.54 -10.98 15.65
C ARG A 404 -1.66 -11.59 14.59
N MET A 405 -0.36 -11.35 14.67
CA MET A 405 0.67 -11.95 13.83
C MET A 405 1.64 -12.75 14.71
N ARG A 406 2.05 -13.89 14.20
CA ARG A 406 3.13 -14.71 14.73
C ARG A 406 4.04 -15.10 13.58
N ASN A 407 5.34 -14.79 13.68
CA ASN A 407 6.36 -15.24 12.75
C ASN A 407 7.41 -16.08 13.48
N ASP A 408 7.59 -17.30 13.01
CA ASP A 408 8.60 -18.24 13.49
C ASP A 408 9.78 -18.17 12.53
N ILE A 409 10.91 -17.65 12.99
CA ILE A 409 12.09 -17.35 12.17
C ILE A 409 13.23 -18.27 12.57
N ASN A 410 13.79 -18.98 11.59
CA ASN A 410 15.03 -19.71 11.71
C ASN A 410 15.96 -19.23 10.59
N ALA A 411 16.93 -18.37 10.92
CA ALA A 411 17.83 -17.80 9.95
C ALA A 411 19.30 -17.91 10.35
N ILE A 412 20.15 -18.00 9.34
CA ILE A 412 21.60 -18.02 9.42
C ILE A 412 22.12 -16.86 8.60
N TYR A 413 22.98 -16.06 9.18
CA TYR A 413 23.69 -14.98 8.51
C TYR A 413 25.19 -15.26 8.51
N GLY A 414 25.86 -14.87 7.43
CA GLY A 414 27.30 -15.09 7.31
C GLY A 414 27.93 -14.22 6.22
N SER A 415 29.18 -14.48 5.95
CA SER A 415 29.88 -13.94 4.79
C SER A 415 30.07 -15.01 3.72
N ALA A 416 30.18 -14.57 2.48
CA ALA A 416 30.53 -15.40 1.33
C ALA A 416 31.79 -14.85 0.67
N SER A 417 32.42 -15.67 -0.19
CA SER A 417 33.60 -15.24 -0.93
C SER A 417 33.32 -13.97 -1.74
N ALA A 418 34.27 -13.03 -1.73
CA ALA A 418 34.16 -11.77 -2.47
C ALA A 418 34.09 -12.02 -3.99
N LEU A 419 33.42 -11.14 -4.74
CA LEU A 419 33.23 -11.25 -6.18
C LEU A 419 33.94 -10.11 -6.92
N SER A 420 34.74 -10.44 -7.95
CA SER A 420 35.29 -9.45 -8.85
C SER A 420 34.20 -8.88 -9.77
N MET A 421 34.10 -7.56 -9.87
CA MET A 421 33.18 -6.88 -10.80
C MET A 421 33.66 -6.90 -12.25
N THR A 422 34.97 -7.11 -12.48
CA THR A 422 35.56 -7.12 -13.83
C THR A 422 35.73 -8.52 -14.40
N HIS A 423 35.90 -9.51 -13.56
CA HIS A 423 36.07 -10.92 -13.94
C HIS A 423 35.31 -11.79 -12.93
N PRO A 424 33.98 -11.75 -12.95
CA PRO A 424 33.16 -12.48 -11.98
C PRO A 424 33.37 -14.01 -12.14
N GLN A 425 33.67 -14.68 -11.03
CA GLN A 425 33.77 -16.13 -10.95
C GLN A 425 32.66 -16.62 -10.03
N TYR A 426 31.69 -17.32 -10.62
CA TYR A 426 30.55 -17.90 -9.90
C TYR A 426 30.81 -19.37 -9.55
N GLY A 427 29.99 -19.92 -8.66
CA GLY A 427 30.07 -21.32 -8.20
C GLY A 427 31.02 -21.53 -7.04
N ASN A 428 31.62 -20.45 -6.48
CA ASN A 428 32.35 -20.48 -5.23
C ASN A 428 31.50 -19.86 -4.13
N ASP A 429 30.54 -20.63 -3.64
CA ASP A 429 29.65 -20.25 -2.54
C ASP A 429 30.15 -20.71 -1.15
N ALA A 430 31.49 -20.68 -0.95
CA ALA A 430 32.10 -20.88 0.34
C ALA A 430 31.55 -19.86 1.33
N ILE A 431 30.92 -20.37 2.42
CA ILE A 431 30.19 -19.59 3.39
C ILE A 431 30.89 -19.71 4.73
N GLU A 432 31.12 -18.56 5.35
CA GLU A 432 31.52 -18.47 6.76
C GLU A 432 30.31 -18.03 7.58
N VAL A 433 29.80 -18.92 8.42
CA VAL A 433 28.66 -18.66 9.30
C VAL A 433 29.06 -17.68 10.38
N GLY A 434 28.37 -16.54 10.45
CA GLY A 434 28.63 -15.49 11.45
C GLY A 434 27.64 -15.50 12.61
N SER A 435 26.36 -15.69 12.38
CA SER A 435 25.34 -15.64 13.44
C SER A 435 24.08 -16.43 13.08
N TYR A 436 23.42 -16.88 14.14
CA TYR A 436 22.08 -17.48 14.08
C TYR A 436 21.05 -16.46 14.54
N TYR A 437 19.85 -16.52 13.96
CA TYR A 437 18.73 -15.67 14.29
C TYR A 437 17.47 -16.52 14.40
N ASN A 438 17.28 -17.11 15.61
CA ASN A 438 16.15 -18.00 15.90
C ASN A 438 15.15 -17.27 16.79
N PHE A 439 14.15 -16.66 16.15
CA PHE A 439 13.20 -15.80 16.84
C PHE A 439 11.77 -16.28 16.64
N LEU A 440 10.96 -16.02 17.66
CA LEU A 440 9.51 -16.06 17.59
C LEU A 440 8.97 -14.66 17.81
N ASN A 441 8.63 -13.99 16.73
CA ASN A 441 8.05 -12.66 16.77
C ASN A 441 6.52 -12.74 16.86
N ARG A 442 5.94 -11.88 17.70
CA ARG A 442 4.49 -11.74 17.83
C ARG A 442 4.10 -10.27 17.86
N GLN A 443 3.03 -9.96 17.19
CA GLN A 443 2.41 -8.63 17.22
C GLN A 443 0.91 -8.82 17.43
N GLU A 444 0.34 -8.08 18.38
CA GLU A 444 -1.10 -8.06 18.66
C GLU A 444 -1.54 -6.61 18.71
N GLN A 445 -2.69 -6.31 18.14
CA GLN A 445 -3.29 -4.99 18.20
C GLN A 445 -4.79 -5.13 18.38
N THR A 446 -5.34 -4.36 19.32
CA THR A 446 -6.77 -4.11 19.47
C THR A 446 -7.01 -2.62 19.34
N GLY A 447 -7.99 -2.23 18.55
CA GLY A 447 -8.36 -0.84 18.36
C GLY A 447 -9.85 -0.61 18.50
N LEU A 448 -10.22 0.46 19.19
CA LEU A 448 -11.59 0.98 19.25
C LEU A 448 -11.60 2.34 18.56
N TYR A 449 -12.51 2.55 17.63
CA TYR A 449 -12.59 3.80 16.88
C TYR A 449 -14.01 4.25 16.65
N VAL A 450 -14.15 5.56 16.56
CA VAL A 450 -15.40 6.25 16.23
C VAL A 450 -15.11 7.34 15.21
N GLN A 451 -16.03 7.53 14.28
CA GLN A 451 -15.98 8.60 13.30
C GLN A 451 -17.38 9.16 13.08
N GLU A 452 -17.44 10.45 12.86
CA GLU A 452 -18.63 11.17 12.43
C GLU A 452 -18.33 11.96 11.15
N GLN A 453 -19.25 11.90 10.19
CA GLN A 453 -19.34 12.78 9.05
C GLN A 453 -20.67 13.52 9.15
N GLY A 454 -20.63 14.81 9.54
CA GLY A 454 -21.78 15.67 9.68
C GLY A 454 -21.90 16.62 8.49
N GLU A 455 -22.98 16.51 7.72
CA GLU A 455 -23.27 17.34 6.54
C GLU A 455 -24.36 18.37 6.87
N TRP A 456 -24.03 19.65 6.69
CA TRP A 456 -24.96 20.77 6.87
C TRP A 456 -24.88 21.71 5.66
N ASN A 457 -25.91 21.70 4.85
CA ASN A 457 -25.92 22.38 3.55
C ASN A 457 -24.70 21.94 2.70
N GLN A 458 -23.80 22.87 2.39
CA GLN A 458 -22.57 22.62 1.63
C GLN A 458 -21.35 22.25 2.52
N TRP A 459 -21.50 22.32 3.84
CA TRP A 459 -20.41 22.02 4.77
C TRP A 459 -20.43 20.55 5.17
N LEU A 460 -19.27 19.91 5.13
CA LEU A 460 -19.06 18.57 5.65
C LEU A 460 -17.91 18.59 6.67
N LEU A 461 -18.23 18.27 7.91
CA LEU A 461 -17.26 18.08 8.99
C LEU A 461 -17.04 16.59 9.22
N THR A 462 -15.78 16.15 9.15
CA THR A 462 -15.38 14.79 9.52
C THR A 462 -14.54 14.83 10.80
N LEU A 463 -14.95 14.12 11.83
CA LEU A 463 -14.20 13.94 13.07
C LEU A 463 -14.01 12.46 13.34
N GLY A 464 -12.84 12.08 13.84
CA GLY A 464 -12.57 10.68 14.19
C GLY A 464 -11.56 10.58 15.33
N GLY A 465 -11.76 9.57 16.15
CA GLY A 465 -10.87 9.22 17.25
C GLY A 465 -10.70 7.72 17.40
N ARG A 466 -9.50 7.29 17.80
CA ARG A 466 -9.19 5.88 18.00
C ARG A 466 -8.23 5.69 19.16
N TYR A 467 -8.46 4.63 19.92
CA TYR A 467 -7.56 4.19 20.97
C TYR A 467 -7.07 2.77 20.69
N ASP A 468 -5.75 2.60 20.69
CA ASP A 468 -5.08 1.35 20.39
C ASP A 468 -4.32 0.77 21.58
N TRP A 469 -4.35 -0.55 21.70
CA TRP A 469 -3.44 -1.37 22.48
C TRP A 469 -2.61 -2.21 21.51
N ALA A 470 -1.32 -1.88 21.36
CA ALA A 470 -0.40 -2.57 20.48
C ALA A 470 0.69 -3.27 21.31
N LYS A 471 0.73 -4.60 21.25
CA LYS A 471 1.72 -5.43 21.93
C LYS A 471 2.64 -6.05 20.89
N THR A 472 3.95 -5.94 21.13
CA THR A 472 4.98 -6.59 20.31
C THR A 472 5.91 -7.37 21.23
N SER A 473 6.26 -8.59 20.83
CA SER A 473 7.24 -9.40 21.56
C SER A 473 8.12 -10.19 20.59
N ALA A 474 9.39 -10.32 20.95
CA ALA A 474 10.39 -11.14 20.27
C ALA A 474 11.03 -12.10 21.28
N TYR A 475 10.82 -13.38 21.10
CA TYR A 475 11.47 -14.44 21.89
C TYR A 475 12.66 -14.96 21.11
N ASN A 476 13.86 -14.74 21.64
CA ASN A 476 15.12 -15.31 21.12
C ASN A 476 15.30 -16.70 21.71
N ARG A 477 15.26 -17.75 20.85
CA ARG A 477 15.42 -19.14 21.27
C ARG A 477 16.85 -19.51 21.64
N ASP A 478 17.85 -18.84 21.03
CA ASP A 478 19.27 -19.15 21.28
C ASP A 478 19.69 -18.71 22.68
N THR A 479 19.14 -17.59 23.16
CA THR A 479 19.43 -17.06 24.51
C THR A 479 18.31 -17.29 25.52
N SER A 480 17.19 -17.89 25.11
CA SER A 480 15.97 -18.06 25.91
C SER A 480 15.43 -16.75 26.51
N SER A 481 15.64 -15.63 25.82
CA SER A 481 15.27 -14.29 26.29
C SER A 481 14.04 -13.74 25.54
N THR A 482 13.21 -12.98 26.25
CA THR A 482 12.05 -12.31 25.66
C THR A 482 12.18 -10.80 25.81
N SER A 483 12.08 -10.09 24.68
CA SER A 483 11.83 -8.65 24.65
C SER A 483 10.35 -8.43 24.36
N GLN A 484 9.67 -7.59 25.16
CA GLN A 484 8.26 -7.31 25.01
C GLN A 484 7.95 -5.85 25.32
N GLN A 485 7.06 -5.26 24.52
CA GLN A 485 6.57 -3.91 24.71
C GLN A 485 5.06 -3.85 24.46
N THR A 486 4.37 -3.00 25.22
CA THR A 486 2.96 -2.69 25.00
C THR A 486 2.80 -1.18 24.93
N ASP A 487 2.37 -0.70 23.80
CA ASP A 487 2.07 0.71 23.55
C ASP A 487 0.55 0.94 23.61
N ARG A 488 0.19 2.09 24.16
CA ARG A 488 -1.19 2.55 24.20
C ARG A 488 -1.22 3.95 23.60
N GLN A 489 -2.03 4.13 22.56
CA GLN A 489 -2.01 5.37 21.80
C GLN A 489 -3.43 5.83 21.46
N LEU A 490 -3.72 7.08 21.79
CA LEU A 490 -4.87 7.81 21.25
C LEU A 490 -4.42 8.54 19.99
N THR A 491 -5.15 8.38 18.90
CA THR A 491 -5.00 9.16 17.67
C THR A 491 -6.33 9.79 17.30
N TRP A 492 -6.29 10.96 16.64
CA TRP A 492 -7.48 11.65 16.19
C TRP A 492 -7.26 12.31 14.83
N ARG A 493 -8.37 12.60 14.13
CA ARG A 493 -8.39 13.34 12.88
C ARG A 493 -9.58 14.31 12.87
N GLY A 494 -9.43 15.40 12.11
CA GLY A 494 -10.50 16.32 11.80
C GLY A 494 -10.34 16.82 10.39
N GLY A 495 -11.47 16.99 9.69
CA GLY A 495 -11.48 17.50 8.33
C GLY A 495 -12.73 18.33 8.06
N LEU A 496 -12.59 19.35 7.26
CA LEU A 496 -13.68 20.24 6.85
C LEU A 496 -13.64 20.39 5.32
N ASN A 497 -14.78 20.09 4.69
CA ASN A 497 -14.99 20.27 3.26
C ASN A 497 -16.09 21.30 3.03
N TYR A 498 -16.01 22.05 1.93
CA TYR A 498 -17.09 22.84 1.41
C TYR A 498 -17.46 22.38 0.00
N LEU A 499 -18.69 21.91 -0.17
CA LEU A 499 -19.19 21.28 -1.39
C LEU A 499 -19.89 22.31 -2.28
N PHE A 500 -19.22 22.85 -3.29
CA PHE A 500 -19.85 23.72 -4.27
C PHE A 500 -20.69 22.90 -5.26
N ASP A 501 -21.80 23.45 -5.73
CA ASP A 501 -22.73 22.78 -6.66
C ASP A 501 -22.08 22.42 -8.01
N ASN A 502 -21.03 23.14 -8.41
CA ASN A 502 -20.27 22.89 -9.64
C ASN A 502 -19.25 21.74 -9.53
N GLY A 503 -19.22 21.03 -8.40
CA GLY A 503 -18.31 19.90 -8.16
C GLY A 503 -16.93 20.27 -7.60
N VAL A 504 -16.67 21.55 -7.32
CA VAL A 504 -15.44 21.99 -6.64
C VAL A 504 -15.60 21.79 -5.15
N THR A 505 -14.61 21.19 -4.50
CA THR A 505 -14.61 20.92 -3.06
C THR A 505 -13.26 21.25 -2.45
N PRO A 506 -13.05 22.48 -1.93
CA PRO A 506 -11.91 22.76 -1.06
C PRO A 506 -12.05 22.03 0.27
N TYR A 507 -10.92 21.62 0.83
CA TYR A 507 -10.90 20.98 2.15
C TYR A 507 -9.64 21.36 2.93
N PHE A 508 -9.75 21.19 4.25
CA PHE A 508 -8.63 21.23 5.16
C PHE A 508 -8.72 20.05 6.13
N SER A 509 -7.59 19.43 6.47
CA SER A 509 -7.58 18.33 7.44
C SER A 509 -6.34 18.31 8.31
N TYR A 510 -6.53 17.71 9.49
CA TYR A 510 -5.50 17.27 10.41
C TYR A 510 -5.64 15.77 10.65
N SER A 511 -4.53 15.03 10.68
CA SER A 511 -4.52 13.59 10.94
C SER A 511 -3.26 13.14 11.66
N GLU A 512 -3.39 12.06 12.43
CA GLU A 512 -2.31 11.46 13.21
C GLU A 512 -2.08 9.99 12.85
N SER A 513 -0.82 9.55 13.02
CA SER A 513 -0.44 8.15 13.00
C SER A 513 0.55 7.84 14.12
N PHE A 514 0.65 6.56 14.48
CA PHE A 514 1.69 6.08 15.38
C PHE A 514 2.31 4.79 14.87
N GLU A 515 3.59 4.62 15.21
CA GLU A 515 4.36 3.44 14.86
C GLU A 515 5.21 3.01 16.07
N PRO A 516 5.01 1.81 16.66
CA PRO A 516 5.79 1.32 17.78
C PRO A 516 7.28 1.24 17.44
N ASN A 517 8.13 1.65 18.38
CA ASN A 517 9.59 1.48 18.32
C ASN A 517 9.99 0.43 19.34
N LEU A 518 10.54 -0.68 18.88
CA LEU A 518 11.05 -1.74 19.77
C LEU A 518 12.42 -1.39 20.31
N GLY A 519 12.68 -1.82 21.55
CA GLY A 519 13.97 -1.70 22.20
C GLY A 519 13.99 -0.67 23.34
N THR A 520 15.21 -0.42 23.83
CA THR A 520 15.43 0.44 24.99
C THR A 520 16.59 1.41 24.74
N THR A 521 16.56 2.53 25.46
CA THR A 521 17.70 3.43 25.57
C THR A 521 18.84 2.75 26.31
N ARG A 522 20.04 3.33 26.32
CA ARG A 522 21.19 2.88 27.13
C ARG A 522 20.85 2.76 28.62
N GLY A 523 19.92 3.59 29.12
CA GLY A 523 19.46 3.56 30.52
C GLY A 523 18.37 2.51 30.79
N GLY A 524 18.02 1.65 29.82
CA GLY A 524 17.00 0.58 29.96
C GLY A 524 15.56 1.03 29.84
N SER A 525 15.28 2.30 29.56
CA SER A 525 13.91 2.79 29.33
C SER A 525 13.42 2.37 27.94
N THR A 526 12.22 1.79 27.84
CA THR A 526 11.60 1.42 26.56
C THR A 526 11.31 2.66 25.69
N PHE A 527 11.45 2.50 24.39
CA PHE A 527 11.11 3.57 23.45
C PHE A 527 9.60 3.82 23.40
N LYS A 528 9.22 5.08 23.19
CA LYS A 528 7.85 5.48 22.89
C LYS A 528 7.56 5.27 21.40
N PRO A 529 6.30 5.12 20.99
CA PRO A 529 5.96 5.14 19.58
C PRO A 529 6.43 6.42 18.86
N SER A 530 6.84 6.30 17.61
CA SER A 530 6.94 7.44 16.71
C SER A 530 5.54 7.95 16.39
N ILE A 531 5.36 9.27 16.33
CA ILE A 531 4.07 9.93 16.06
C ILE A 531 4.19 10.73 14.77
N GLY A 532 3.34 10.41 13.79
CA GLY A 532 3.14 11.20 12.60
C GLY A 532 2.00 12.19 12.77
N LYS A 533 2.19 13.45 12.37
CA LYS A 533 1.17 14.51 12.38
C LYS A 533 1.17 15.22 11.05
N GLN A 534 -0.01 15.41 10.47
CA GLN A 534 -0.15 16.08 9.19
C GLN A 534 -1.22 17.16 9.21
N TYR A 535 -0.89 18.28 8.56
CA TYR A 535 -1.84 19.28 8.08
C TYR A 535 -1.90 19.18 6.56
N GLU A 536 -3.11 19.14 6.01
CA GLU A 536 -3.34 19.09 4.57
C GLU A 536 -4.45 20.08 4.20
N ALA A 537 -4.19 20.86 3.14
CA ALA A 537 -5.19 21.73 2.51
C ALA A 537 -5.24 21.37 1.02
N GLY A 538 -6.43 21.19 0.49
CA GLY A 538 -6.57 20.80 -0.91
C GLY A 538 -7.87 21.23 -1.53
N VAL A 539 -7.97 20.93 -2.82
CA VAL A 539 -9.18 21.11 -3.62
C VAL A 539 -9.40 19.89 -4.49
N LYS A 540 -10.65 19.46 -4.58
CA LYS A 540 -11.09 18.41 -5.50
C LYS A 540 -12.11 19.00 -6.46
N TYR A 541 -12.08 18.53 -7.71
CA TYR A 541 -13.09 18.85 -8.70
C TYR A 541 -13.63 17.55 -9.28
N VAL A 542 -14.88 17.26 -8.95
CA VAL A 542 -15.60 16.05 -9.34
C VAL A 542 -16.98 16.44 -9.89
N PRO A 543 -17.07 16.82 -11.17
CA PRO A 543 -18.34 17.19 -11.79
C PRO A 543 -19.28 15.98 -11.85
N LYS A 544 -20.59 16.23 -11.65
CA LYS A 544 -21.62 15.18 -11.62
C LYS A 544 -21.83 14.52 -13.01
N ASP A 545 -21.72 15.30 -14.06
CA ASP A 545 -22.06 14.95 -15.44
C ASP A 545 -20.90 14.39 -16.27
N ARG A 546 -19.68 14.37 -15.73
CA ARG A 546 -18.47 13.95 -16.45
C ARG A 546 -17.63 13.01 -15.62
N PRO A 547 -16.99 12.00 -16.22
CA PRO A 547 -16.03 11.14 -15.56
C PRO A 547 -14.66 11.85 -15.46
N ILE A 548 -14.58 12.84 -14.59
CA ILE A 548 -13.38 13.64 -14.33
C ILE A 548 -13.18 13.74 -12.82
N VAL A 549 -11.98 13.51 -12.35
CA VAL A 549 -11.51 13.78 -10.99
C VAL A 549 -10.20 14.54 -11.08
N LEU A 550 -10.19 15.78 -10.61
CA LEU A 550 -8.97 16.57 -10.43
C LEU A 550 -8.75 16.78 -8.94
N THR A 551 -7.52 16.59 -8.48
CA THR A 551 -7.17 16.84 -7.08
C THR A 551 -5.88 17.66 -7.00
N GLY A 552 -5.85 18.59 -6.06
CA GLY A 552 -4.65 19.33 -5.70
C GLY A 552 -4.54 19.43 -4.19
N ALA A 553 -3.36 19.15 -3.63
CA ALA A 553 -3.13 19.18 -2.19
C ALA A 553 -1.77 19.79 -1.84
N LEU A 554 -1.76 20.52 -0.74
CA LEU A 554 -0.58 20.99 -0.03
C LEU A 554 -0.53 20.29 1.31
N TYR A 555 0.63 19.75 1.70
CA TYR A 555 0.75 19.06 2.97
C TYR A 555 2.02 19.40 3.73
N GLN A 556 1.96 19.30 5.05
CA GLN A 556 3.08 19.21 5.95
C GLN A 556 2.91 18.02 6.88
N LEU A 557 3.81 17.08 6.80
CA LEU A 557 3.86 15.84 7.58
C LEU A 557 5.12 15.85 8.44
N THR A 558 4.99 15.59 9.74
CA THR A 558 6.12 15.53 10.68
C THR A 558 6.06 14.21 11.46
N LYS A 559 7.16 13.44 11.45
CA LYS A 559 7.34 12.24 12.28
C LYS A 559 8.28 12.59 13.44
N ASN A 560 7.74 12.55 14.66
CA ASN A 560 8.48 12.76 15.90
C ASN A 560 8.86 11.44 16.57
N ASN A 561 9.75 11.49 17.57
CA ASN A 561 10.27 10.32 18.27
C ASN A 561 10.97 9.32 17.34
N ASN A 562 11.55 9.80 16.24
CA ASN A 562 12.36 8.96 15.37
C ASN A 562 13.66 8.58 16.10
N LEU A 563 14.05 7.31 15.96
CA LEU A 563 15.29 6.84 16.56
C LEU A 563 16.49 7.44 15.84
N THR A 564 17.46 7.92 16.60
CA THR A 564 18.75 8.43 16.13
C THR A 564 19.87 7.93 17.05
N PRO A 565 21.11 7.78 16.56
CA PRO A 565 22.22 7.31 17.40
C PRO A 565 22.38 8.15 18.67
N ASP A 566 22.67 7.49 19.81
CA ASP A 566 23.01 8.19 21.05
C ASP A 566 24.34 8.93 20.88
N PRO A 567 24.39 10.27 21.09
CA PRO A 567 25.63 11.04 20.93
C PRO A 567 26.77 10.57 21.84
N SER A 568 26.46 9.93 22.97
CA SER A 568 27.46 9.42 23.93
C SER A 568 27.94 8.01 23.61
N ASN A 569 27.16 7.22 22.86
CA ASN A 569 27.51 5.87 22.43
C ASN A 569 26.62 5.43 21.25
N ALA A 570 27.16 5.48 20.04
CA ALA A 570 26.46 5.19 18.80
C ALA A 570 25.91 3.73 18.67
N GLN A 571 26.28 2.82 19.59
CA GLN A 571 25.69 1.46 19.67
C GLN A 571 24.26 1.49 20.25
N PHE A 572 23.86 2.58 20.89
CA PHE A 572 22.53 2.81 21.41
C PHE A 572 21.78 3.85 20.58
N SER A 573 20.48 3.91 20.76
CA SER A 573 19.63 4.92 20.13
C SER A 573 18.91 5.77 21.18
N VAL A 574 18.57 6.98 20.78
CA VAL A 574 17.71 7.92 21.52
C VAL A 574 16.57 8.38 20.63
N GLN A 575 15.47 8.86 21.24
CA GLN A 575 14.26 9.29 20.50
C GLN A 575 14.20 10.82 20.34
N SER A 576 15.28 11.44 19.90
CA SER A 576 15.37 12.88 19.65
C SER A 576 15.10 13.25 18.19
N GLY A 577 14.95 12.26 17.29
CA GLY A 577 14.83 12.46 15.87
C GLY A 577 13.48 13.02 15.45
N GLU A 578 13.49 13.86 14.41
CA GLU A 578 12.31 14.40 13.74
C GLU A 578 12.56 14.40 12.23
N ILE A 579 11.61 13.86 11.47
CA ILE A 579 11.60 13.93 10.01
C ILE A 579 10.39 14.77 9.61
N ARG A 580 10.61 15.75 8.73
CA ARG A 580 9.54 16.57 8.17
C ARG A 580 9.52 16.48 6.66
N SER A 581 8.35 16.18 6.11
CA SER A 581 8.05 16.17 4.69
C SER A 581 6.99 17.25 4.38
N ARG A 582 7.24 18.06 3.37
CA ARG A 582 6.33 19.08 2.84
C ARG A 582 6.21 18.90 1.35
N GLY A 583 5.03 19.13 0.81
CA GLY A 583 4.88 18.95 -0.62
C GLY A 583 3.60 19.49 -1.21
N VAL A 584 3.59 19.39 -2.54
CA VAL A 584 2.46 19.69 -3.42
C VAL A 584 2.17 18.44 -4.24
N GLU A 585 0.92 18.06 -4.33
CA GLU A 585 0.46 16.95 -5.16
C GLU A 585 -0.67 17.42 -6.05
N LEU A 586 -0.57 17.12 -7.33
CA LEU A 586 -1.61 17.36 -8.33
C LEU A 586 -1.92 16.05 -9.03
N GLU A 587 -3.19 15.77 -9.26
CA GLU A 587 -3.67 14.59 -10.00
C GLU A 587 -4.85 14.98 -10.88
N ALA A 588 -4.85 14.45 -12.08
CA ALA A 588 -5.98 14.51 -13.01
C ALA A 588 -6.25 13.12 -13.55
N LYS A 589 -7.48 12.66 -13.42
CA LYS A 589 -8.01 11.48 -14.11
C LYS A 589 -9.27 11.89 -14.86
N ALA A 590 -9.31 11.62 -16.15
CA ALA A 590 -10.42 12.02 -16.99
C ALA A 590 -10.68 11.03 -18.14
N ALA A 591 -11.92 10.63 -18.35
CA ALA A 591 -12.39 10.17 -19.62
C ALA A 591 -13.01 11.38 -20.33
N LEU A 592 -12.24 12.04 -21.21
CA LEU A 592 -12.61 13.31 -21.82
C LEU A 592 -13.78 13.16 -22.77
N ASN A 593 -13.86 12.04 -23.44
CA ASN A 593 -14.94 11.58 -24.29
C ASN A 593 -14.84 10.05 -24.46
N ALA A 594 -15.68 9.47 -25.31
CA ALA A 594 -15.68 8.04 -25.58
C ALA A 594 -14.34 7.50 -26.16
N ASN A 595 -13.49 8.39 -26.69
CA ASN A 595 -12.26 8.01 -27.36
C ASN A 595 -11.00 8.24 -26.51
N VAL A 596 -11.00 9.19 -25.56
CA VAL A 596 -9.77 9.70 -24.92
C VAL A 596 -9.84 9.56 -23.41
N ASN A 597 -8.89 8.81 -22.85
CA ASN A 597 -8.60 8.79 -21.43
C ASN A 597 -7.30 9.51 -21.13
N LEU A 598 -7.23 10.16 -19.98
CA LEU A 598 -6.07 10.93 -19.51
C LEU A 598 -5.80 10.65 -18.02
N ILE A 599 -4.52 10.42 -17.70
CA ILE A 599 -4.01 10.41 -16.34
C ILE A 599 -2.81 11.37 -16.31
N ALA A 600 -2.80 12.31 -15.38
CA ALA A 600 -1.66 13.18 -15.17
C ALA A 600 -1.40 13.34 -13.67
N SER A 601 -0.14 13.34 -13.28
CA SER A 601 0.25 13.62 -11.90
C SER A 601 1.51 14.48 -11.82
N TYR A 602 1.59 15.28 -10.76
CA TYR A 602 2.79 15.99 -10.37
C TYR A 602 2.94 15.97 -8.87
N THR A 603 4.17 15.77 -8.42
CA THR A 603 4.53 15.77 -7.00
C THR A 603 5.79 16.57 -6.78
N TYR A 604 5.73 17.48 -5.81
CA TYR A 604 6.91 18.07 -5.18
C TYR A 604 7.00 17.60 -3.75
N THR A 605 8.17 17.08 -3.31
CA THR A 605 8.40 16.59 -1.94
C THR A 605 9.73 17.12 -1.41
N ASP A 606 9.69 17.86 -0.30
CA ASP A 606 10.87 18.26 0.48
C ASP A 606 10.86 17.56 1.83
N ALA A 607 11.53 16.39 1.89
CA ALA A 607 11.64 15.56 3.09
C ALA A 607 13.05 15.64 3.67
N LYS A 608 13.16 15.97 4.97
CA LYS A 608 14.44 16.20 5.69
C LYS A 608 14.41 15.68 7.11
N TYR A 609 15.59 15.33 7.61
CA TYR A 609 15.85 15.17 9.03
C TYR A 609 15.95 16.57 9.67
N THR A 610 14.89 17.04 10.31
CA THR A 610 14.87 18.34 10.99
C THR A 610 15.54 18.29 12.36
N LYS A 611 15.51 17.10 13.00
CA LYS A 611 16.32 16.77 14.17
C LYS A 611 16.89 15.37 13.99
N ASP A 612 18.19 15.25 14.11
CA ASP A 612 18.90 13.98 14.05
C ASP A 612 20.36 14.20 14.50
N ASN A 613 20.96 13.21 15.20
CA ASN A 613 22.32 13.35 15.71
C ASN A 613 23.39 13.12 14.62
N THR A 614 23.02 12.60 13.44
CA THR A 614 23.94 12.33 12.33
C THR A 614 23.55 13.07 11.04
N TYR A 615 22.23 13.17 10.76
CA TYR A 615 21.73 13.64 9.47
C TYR A 615 20.95 14.94 9.55
N GLN A 616 21.02 15.70 10.65
CA GLN A 616 20.26 16.94 10.81
C GLN A 616 20.47 17.89 9.63
N GLY A 617 19.36 18.40 9.10
CA GLY A 617 19.32 19.29 7.93
C GLY A 617 19.47 18.60 6.58
N LYS A 618 19.86 17.31 6.54
CA LYS A 618 20.03 16.55 5.30
C LYS A 618 18.69 16.04 4.77
N PRO A 619 18.53 15.87 3.44
CA PRO A 619 17.33 15.22 2.87
C PRO A 619 17.27 13.74 3.28
N THR A 620 16.06 13.19 3.30
CA THR A 620 15.87 11.75 3.47
C THR A 620 16.33 10.97 2.23
N VAL A 621 16.74 9.71 2.43
CA VAL A 621 17.22 8.85 1.33
C VAL A 621 16.06 8.40 0.43
N GLU A 622 16.36 8.15 -0.84
CA GLU A 622 15.41 7.61 -1.82
C GLU A 622 14.13 8.46 -2.00
N VAL A 623 14.22 9.79 -1.83
CA VAL A 623 13.09 10.70 -2.03
C VAL A 623 13.39 11.69 -3.15
N PRO A 624 12.82 11.51 -4.36
CA PRO A 624 12.89 12.48 -5.43
C PRO A 624 12.13 13.75 -5.06
N LYS A 625 12.73 14.92 -5.34
CA LYS A 625 12.06 16.22 -5.08
C LYS A 625 10.90 16.49 -6.02
N HIS A 626 11.04 16.10 -7.27
CA HIS A 626 10.04 16.31 -8.31
C HIS A 626 9.74 14.99 -9.00
N MET A 627 8.48 14.66 -9.16
CA MET A 627 8.00 13.58 -9.99
C MET A 627 6.83 14.08 -10.83
N ALA A 628 6.75 13.65 -12.08
CA ALA A 628 5.65 13.96 -12.96
C ALA A 628 5.31 12.75 -13.83
N SER A 629 4.05 12.53 -14.10
CA SER A 629 3.61 11.52 -15.05
C SER A 629 2.44 12.01 -15.89
N LEU A 630 2.39 11.53 -17.11
CA LEU A 630 1.30 11.76 -18.04
C LEU A 630 1.06 10.47 -18.81
N TRP A 631 -0.17 10.00 -18.84
CA TRP A 631 -0.66 8.91 -19.69
C TRP A 631 -1.86 9.39 -20.47
N ALA A 632 -1.92 9.07 -21.75
CA ALA A 632 -3.09 9.27 -22.57
C ALA A 632 -3.27 8.07 -23.51
N ASP A 633 -4.51 7.69 -23.73
CA ASP A 633 -4.88 6.72 -24.77
C ASP A 633 -6.05 7.23 -25.60
N TYR A 634 -6.08 6.76 -26.86
CA TYR A 634 -7.10 7.07 -27.84
C TYR A 634 -7.64 5.78 -28.46
N THR A 635 -8.95 5.55 -28.32
CA THR A 635 -9.67 4.43 -28.93
C THR A 635 -10.44 4.90 -30.16
N PHE A 636 -10.20 4.24 -31.29
CA PHE A 636 -10.91 4.50 -32.55
C PHE A 636 -12.25 3.76 -32.58
N HIS A 637 -13.39 4.47 -32.68
CA HIS A 637 -14.72 3.86 -32.68
C HIS A 637 -15.38 3.85 -34.08
N GLU A 638 -15.32 4.94 -34.83
CA GLU A 638 -16.09 5.13 -36.07
C GLU A 638 -15.20 5.19 -37.32
N THR A 639 -14.19 4.32 -37.38
CA THR A 639 -13.22 4.34 -38.49
C THR A 639 -12.96 2.93 -39.04
N ALA A 640 -12.23 2.83 -40.15
CA ALA A 640 -11.79 1.54 -40.68
C ALA A 640 -10.97 0.70 -39.67
N VAL A 641 -10.38 1.36 -38.66
CA VAL A 641 -9.59 0.74 -37.58
C VAL A 641 -10.34 0.76 -36.24
N SER A 642 -11.68 0.75 -36.28
CA SER A 642 -12.53 0.69 -35.07
C SER A 642 -12.10 -0.46 -34.16
N GLY A 643 -11.99 -0.18 -32.85
CA GLY A 643 -11.45 -1.11 -31.84
C GLY A 643 -9.95 -1.01 -31.60
N LEU A 644 -9.20 -0.24 -32.42
CA LEU A 644 -7.80 0.05 -32.13
C LEU A 644 -7.70 1.09 -31.01
N THR A 645 -6.88 0.80 -30.01
CA THR A 645 -6.47 1.77 -28.98
C THR A 645 -4.95 1.98 -29.02
N LEU A 646 -4.55 3.24 -29.07
CA LEU A 646 -3.14 3.64 -28.96
C LEU A 646 -2.97 4.44 -27.68
N GLY A 647 -2.02 4.02 -26.83
CA GLY A 647 -1.73 4.72 -25.60
C GLY A 647 -0.23 5.01 -25.47
N SER A 648 0.10 6.10 -24.79
CA SER A 648 1.47 6.43 -24.43
C SER A 648 1.54 7.16 -23.11
N GLY A 649 2.64 6.96 -22.39
CA GLY A 649 2.89 7.61 -21.12
C GLY A 649 4.32 8.08 -20.97
N VAL A 650 4.51 9.14 -20.18
CA VAL A 650 5.80 9.70 -19.80
C VAL A 650 5.87 9.76 -18.29
N ARG A 651 6.97 9.28 -17.71
CA ARG A 651 7.23 9.35 -16.26
C ARG A 651 8.60 10.01 -16.04
N TYR A 652 8.59 11.16 -15.37
CA TYR A 652 9.79 11.85 -14.91
C TYR A 652 9.97 11.64 -13.42
N VAL A 653 11.16 11.23 -13.01
CA VAL A 653 11.59 11.10 -11.62
C VAL A 653 12.83 11.94 -11.44
N GLY A 654 12.73 12.96 -10.61
CA GLY A 654 13.84 13.87 -10.29
C GLY A 654 14.93 13.21 -9.47
N SER A 655 16.06 13.88 -9.35
CA SER A 655 17.18 13.36 -8.57
C SER A 655 16.80 13.13 -7.10
N SER A 656 17.30 12.03 -6.51
CA SER A 656 17.17 11.71 -5.09
C SER A 656 18.52 11.76 -4.38
N SER A 657 18.48 11.75 -3.05
CA SER A 657 19.68 11.76 -2.21
C SER A 657 19.95 10.39 -1.60
N SER A 658 21.22 10.10 -1.37
CA SER A 658 21.69 8.95 -0.58
C SER A 658 22.96 9.34 0.19
N PHE A 659 23.47 8.41 1.01
CA PHE A 659 24.65 8.65 1.83
C PHE A 659 25.75 7.60 1.57
N ASN A 660 27.00 8.07 1.56
CA ASN A 660 28.16 7.19 1.63
C ASN A 660 28.29 6.59 3.04
N SER A 661 29.16 5.59 3.19
CA SER A 661 29.44 4.94 4.47
C SER A 661 30.03 5.91 5.52
N ASP A 662 30.67 7.01 5.09
CA ASP A 662 31.14 8.11 5.93
C ASP A 662 30.04 9.15 6.27
N ASN A 663 28.78 8.88 5.92
CA ASN A 663 27.63 9.76 6.06
C ASN A 663 27.65 11.03 5.22
N SER A 664 28.58 11.20 4.28
CA SER A 664 28.52 12.27 3.27
C SER A 664 27.41 11.99 2.25
N ALA A 665 26.70 13.04 1.83
CA ALA A 665 25.59 12.87 0.89
C ALA A 665 26.09 12.79 -0.56
N PHE A 666 25.39 11.99 -1.38
CA PHE A 666 25.53 12.00 -2.85
C PHE A 666 24.16 11.98 -3.51
N LYS A 667 24.12 12.26 -4.81
CA LYS A 667 22.90 12.30 -5.61
C LYS A 667 22.80 11.09 -6.52
N VAL A 668 21.60 10.53 -6.63
CA VAL A 668 21.18 9.65 -7.71
C VAL A 668 20.56 10.54 -8.79
N PRO A 669 21.00 10.49 -10.05
CA PRO A 669 20.50 11.31 -11.13
C PRO A 669 18.99 11.09 -11.39
N ASP A 670 18.38 12.11 -12.00
CA ASP A 670 17.02 12.01 -12.53
C ASP A 670 16.94 11.16 -13.79
N TYR A 671 15.73 10.73 -14.09
CA TYR A 671 15.45 9.97 -15.31
C TYR A 671 14.03 10.22 -15.82
N THR A 672 13.87 10.03 -17.14
CA THR A 672 12.57 10.07 -17.81
C THR A 672 12.39 8.75 -18.56
N LEU A 673 11.21 8.14 -18.40
CA LEU A 673 10.80 6.92 -19.08
C LEU A 673 9.59 7.21 -19.94
N VAL A 674 9.49 6.54 -21.06
CA VAL A 674 8.33 6.58 -21.97
C VAL A 674 7.77 5.17 -22.07
N ASP A 675 6.46 5.04 -21.91
CA ASP A 675 5.73 3.78 -22.05
C ASP A 675 4.76 3.89 -23.24
N ALA A 676 4.42 2.78 -23.87
CA ALA A 676 3.47 2.75 -24.97
C ALA A 676 2.60 1.49 -24.94
N THR A 677 1.39 1.58 -25.46
CA THR A 677 0.50 0.45 -25.67
C THR A 677 -0.21 0.53 -27.02
N ILE A 678 -0.39 -0.63 -27.62
CA ILE A 678 -1.26 -0.84 -28.76
C ILE A 678 -2.19 -1.98 -28.39
N LYS A 679 -3.50 -1.74 -28.41
CA LYS A 679 -4.54 -2.75 -28.09
C LYS A 679 -5.59 -2.75 -29.18
N TYR A 680 -6.08 -3.91 -29.53
CA TYR A 680 -7.14 -4.08 -30.53
C TYR A 680 -8.27 -4.93 -29.95
N ASP A 681 -9.49 -4.38 -29.94
CA ASP A 681 -10.73 -5.10 -29.60
C ASP A 681 -11.15 -6.00 -30.77
N LEU A 682 -11.47 -7.25 -30.47
CA LEU A 682 -11.81 -8.25 -31.45
C LEU A 682 -13.32 -8.39 -31.72
N ALA A 683 -14.17 -7.50 -31.18
CA ALA A 683 -15.62 -7.56 -31.35
C ALA A 683 -16.06 -7.61 -32.81
N ARG A 684 -15.38 -6.85 -33.70
CA ARG A 684 -15.65 -6.86 -35.14
C ARG A 684 -15.36 -8.21 -35.82
N PHE A 685 -14.61 -9.09 -35.19
CA PHE A 685 -14.32 -10.45 -35.65
C PHE A 685 -15.25 -11.50 -35.02
N GLY A 686 -16.31 -11.07 -34.35
CA GLY A 686 -17.28 -11.93 -33.66
C GLY A 686 -16.81 -12.43 -32.29
N LEU A 687 -15.81 -11.77 -31.69
CA LEU A 687 -15.26 -12.07 -30.36
C LEU A 687 -15.44 -10.87 -29.43
N PRO A 688 -16.67 -10.52 -29.03
CA PRO A 688 -16.94 -9.35 -28.18
C PRO A 688 -16.24 -9.50 -26.81
N GLY A 689 -15.65 -8.41 -26.32
CA GLY A 689 -14.89 -8.40 -25.05
C GLY A 689 -13.53 -9.03 -25.11
N SER A 690 -13.15 -9.65 -26.27
CA SER A 690 -11.80 -10.19 -26.49
C SER A 690 -10.88 -9.13 -27.07
N SER A 691 -9.60 -9.20 -26.77
CA SER A 691 -8.61 -8.23 -27.25
C SER A 691 -7.22 -8.83 -27.40
N VAL A 692 -6.41 -8.23 -28.26
CA VAL A 692 -4.97 -8.46 -28.35
C VAL A 692 -4.24 -7.13 -28.21
N GLY A 693 -3.06 -7.15 -27.61
CA GLY A 693 -2.29 -5.91 -27.44
C GLY A 693 -0.82 -6.15 -27.15
N VAL A 694 -0.06 -5.07 -27.21
CA VAL A 694 1.36 -5.01 -26.85
C VAL A 694 1.56 -3.82 -25.95
N ASN A 695 2.14 -4.08 -24.78
CA ASN A 695 2.57 -3.06 -23.84
C ASN A 695 4.10 -2.98 -23.86
N ILE A 696 4.63 -1.77 -23.89
CA ILE A 696 6.06 -1.50 -23.90
C ILE A 696 6.35 -0.53 -22.75
N ASN A 697 7.04 -0.99 -21.72
CA ASN A 697 7.56 -0.14 -20.66
C ASN A 697 9.01 0.23 -20.98
N ASN A 698 9.42 1.48 -20.68
CA ASN A 698 10.74 2.02 -21.02
C ASN A 698 11.05 1.86 -22.53
N LEU A 699 10.19 2.40 -23.39
CA LEU A 699 10.22 2.28 -24.85
C LEU A 699 11.61 2.50 -25.48
N PHE A 700 12.36 3.47 -24.96
CA PHE A 700 13.67 3.86 -25.48
C PHE A 700 14.85 3.13 -24.83
N ASP A 701 14.58 2.10 -24.02
CA ASP A 701 15.59 1.29 -23.34
C ASP A 701 16.59 2.13 -22.53
N LYS A 702 16.06 3.10 -21.79
CA LYS A 702 16.87 4.00 -20.96
C LYS A 702 17.54 3.20 -19.85
N THR A 703 18.87 3.17 -19.83
CA THR A 703 19.65 2.68 -18.69
C THR A 703 19.73 3.75 -17.61
N TYR A 704 19.33 3.39 -16.38
CA TYR A 704 19.30 4.32 -15.24
C TYR A 704 19.44 3.58 -13.91
N VAL A 705 19.90 4.28 -12.89
CA VAL A 705 19.85 3.82 -11.50
C VAL A 705 18.54 4.35 -10.89
N SER A 706 17.67 3.45 -10.45
CA SER A 706 16.34 3.83 -9.92
C SER A 706 16.46 4.51 -8.55
N SER A 707 17.29 3.97 -7.67
CA SER A 707 17.58 4.52 -6.34
C SER A 707 18.87 3.95 -5.76
N CYS A 708 19.37 4.60 -4.72
CA CYS A 708 20.41 4.06 -3.83
C CYS A 708 20.01 4.32 -2.38
N TYR A 709 19.94 3.26 -1.57
CA TYR A 709 19.76 3.38 -0.13
C TYR A 709 21.07 3.83 0.56
N ARG A 710 22.21 3.32 0.10
CA ARG A 710 23.58 3.65 0.53
C ARG A 710 24.54 3.50 -0.64
N ASP A 711 25.81 3.88 -0.47
CA ASP A 711 26.87 3.70 -1.49
C ASP A 711 27.14 2.24 -1.86
N TYR A 712 26.78 1.30 -1.00
CA TYR A 712 26.87 -0.13 -1.27
C TYR A 712 25.55 -0.75 -1.79
N ALA A 713 24.47 0.01 -1.84
CA ALA A 713 23.12 -0.52 -2.17
C ALA A 713 22.39 0.42 -3.16
N CYS A 714 22.76 0.30 -4.43
CA CYS A 714 22.10 0.92 -5.56
C CYS A 714 21.35 -0.13 -6.40
N TYR A 715 20.29 0.30 -7.08
CA TYR A 715 19.43 -0.57 -7.88
C TYR A 715 19.37 -0.06 -9.31
N TRP A 716 19.64 -0.93 -10.29
CA TRP A 716 19.33 -0.64 -11.67
C TRP A 716 17.82 -0.47 -11.85
N GLY A 717 17.42 0.41 -12.73
CA GLY A 717 16.04 0.50 -13.20
C GLY A 717 15.68 -0.63 -14.13
N ALA A 718 14.39 -0.84 -14.36
CA ALA A 718 13.92 -1.83 -15.32
C ALA A 718 14.33 -1.45 -16.75
N GLU A 719 14.88 -2.40 -17.49
CA GLU A 719 15.12 -2.30 -18.93
C GLU A 719 13.81 -2.21 -19.70
N ARG A 720 13.89 -2.11 -21.03
CA ARG A 720 12.70 -2.14 -21.88
C ARG A 720 12.01 -3.50 -21.75
N GLN A 721 10.76 -3.47 -21.34
CA GLN A 721 9.90 -4.65 -21.27
C GLN A 721 8.84 -4.56 -22.36
N VAL A 722 8.76 -5.59 -23.21
CA VAL A 722 7.75 -5.73 -24.25
C VAL A 722 6.89 -6.94 -23.90
N VAL A 723 5.59 -6.72 -23.71
CA VAL A 723 4.63 -7.77 -23.32
C VAL A 723 3.47 -7.78 -24.31
N ALA A 724 3.30 -8.87 -25.04
CA ALA A 724 2.14 -9.16 -25.84
C ALA A 724 1.08 -9.85 -24.97
N THR A 725 -0.17 -9.38 -25.01
CA THR A 725 -1.31 -9.92 -24.26
C THR A 725 -2.43 -10.28 -25.21
N ALA A 726 -3.01 -11.47 -25.06
CA ALA A 726 -4.24 -11.89 -25.72
C ALA A 726 -5.28 -12.27 -24.65
N THR A 727 -6.42 -11.61 -24.66
CA THR A 727 -7.54 -11.87 -23.74
C THR A 727 -8.73 -12.33 -24.53
N PHE A 728 -9.29 -13.48 -24.20
CA PHE A 728 -10.47 -14.05 -24.83
C PHE A 728 -11.62 -14.13 -23.82
N ARG A 729 -12.78 -13.59 -24.21
CA ARG A 729 -14.06 -13.72 -23.47
C ARG A 729 -15.05 -14.50 -24.32
N PHE A 730 -15.82 -15.41 -23.72
CA PHE A 730 -16.75 -16.31 -24.42
C PHE A 730 -17.94 -16.73 -23.57
#